data_d1d1872639ed281ce6de605525647c17
#
_entry.id   d1d1872639ed281ce6de605525647c17
#
_cell.length_a   1.000
_cell.length_b   1.000
_cell.length_c   1.000
_cell.angle_alpha   90.00
_cell.angle_beta   90.00
_cell.angle_gamma   90.00
#
_symmetry.space_group_name_H-M   'P 1'
#
loop_
_entity.id
_entity.type
_entity.pdbx_description
1 polymer ?
#
loop_
_entity_poly.entity_id
_entity_poly.type
_entity_poly.pdbx_seq_one_letter_code
_entity_poly.pdbx_strand_id
1 'polypeptide(L)'
;MVRTQGLHGDEVDFEDTWALIELAFREIHTKNASKLSYEELYRHAYRIVLKKKGEQLYNKVHDFERGWLANEVRNFIQRMLSPNLLAEAQGAGTTSPNERRAAGEKFLKGLKQAWGDHQVCMSMLADVLMYMVRSLSSLSLNPPRERIANAARIQDRVYCADHRRTSIYNAAMVLFRDEILQSRISTTDDRSVLCLINHIVLDQIKMERDGDVIDKHLIKSCVWMLEGLHEDDTESEDQRLYNASFEKEFLNTSRLFYRHESELLLRDSDAGAYCKHARHRIYEEDERCKQTLLESTGPKIQKVVEEELIQNRIHELVEMESGVRFMIDNNRLEELNLVYDLNHRVDEKTTETTRAIQKRIVDMGHDINNDAVAASQATAPAPTTDPADKGKGAAQEKSINQQTVAAIRWVEDVLALKDRFDRIWIVAFKSDPLLQQAITNSLKEFINSPTFPRSSEYISLFIDENMKKGIKGKTEMEVDTVLEKAIILLRYIQDKDLFERYYKKHLCRRLLMNKSISNEVEKQMISKMKIELGNNFTLKLEAMFKDMTISEELTAGFKKHVEGLGEKDPKRIELAINVLTSMTWPLETMGGTVAEDQESRPKCNFPAVVEKIKRGFEVYYSEKHSGRQLTWLANMGSADIKAVFPKVPQKDGTFKERRHDLNVSTYGMVILLLFNELPADQHLTFEEIQAQTNIPSSDLIRNLQSLAVAPKTRILIKQPMSKDVKPTDRFSFNEGFFGKFVKIKVGVVSSGNKVESDRERRETEKKNDDSRQFCIEAAVVRIMKYASCFSFHSQPLTMTQTTQRTLTSAARLGNSWSTGPAIQARSQHDQETYRITH
;
A
#
# COMPACT_ATOMS: atom_id res chain seq x y z
N MET A 1 -91.39 9.81 -25.58
CA MET A 1 -91.63 8.40 -25.41
C MET A 1 -91.46 7.67 -26.73
N VAL A 2 -90.35 7.15 -27.04
CA VAL A 2 -90.08 6.27 -28.14
C VAL A 2 -90.12 4.86 -27.60
N ARG A 3 -91.09 4.09 -27.95
CA ARG A 3 -91.30 2.69 -27.61
C ARG A 3 -90.15 1.90 -28.19
N THR A 4 -89.26 1.34 -27.37
CA THR A 4 -88.35 0.26 -27.73
C THR A 4 -89.20 -0.95 -28.10
N GLN A 5 -89.27 -1.25 -29.39
CA GLN A 5 -89.79 -2.54 -29.87
C GLN A 5 -88.87 -3.61 -29.42
N GLY A 6 -89.49 -4.60 -28.71
CA GLY A 6 -88.76 -5.73 -28.18
C GLY A 6 -88.06 -6.56 -29.26
N LEU A 7 -86.83 -6.86 -29.07
CA LEU A 7 -86.06 -7.89 -29.75
C LEU A 7 -86.52 -9.29 -29.31
N HIS A 8 -87.79 -9.62 -29.74
CA HIS A 8 -88.32 -11.00 -29.77
C HIS A 8 -88.50 -11.42 -31.22
N GLY A 9 -87.50 -12.09 -31.70
CA GLY A 9 -87.57 -12.62 -33.06
C GLY A 9 -86.21 -13.25 -33.41
N ASP A 10 -86.26 -14.53 -33.62
CA ASP A 10 -85.27 -15.46 -34.04
C ASP A 10 -84.48 -16.17 -32.97
N GLU A 11 -84.85 -17.44 -32.82
CA GLU A 11 -83.94 -18.42 -32.21
C GLU A 11 -82.62 -18.50 -33.04
N VAL A 12 -81.69 -17.65 -32.79
CA VAL A 12 -80.35 -17.75 -33.39
C VAL A 12 -79.70 -19.01 -32.78
N ASP A 13 -79.66 -20.05 -33.62
CA ASP A 13 -78.92 -21.27 -33.21
C ASP A 13 -77.44 -20.91 -32.93
N PHE A 14 -76.98 -21.38 -31.82
CA PHE A 14 -75.58 -21.13 -31.40
C PHE A 14 -74.61 -21.67 -32.45
N GLU A 15 -74.88 -22.86 -32.99
CA GLU A 15 -74.00 -23.51 -33.95
C GLU A 15 -73.92 -22.76 -35.27
N ASP A 16 -75.04 -22.23 -35.80
CA ASP A 16 -75.10 -21.43 -37.03
C ASP A 16 -74.35 -20.08 -36.85
N THR A 17 -74.50 -19.45 -35.68
CA THR A 17 -73.82 -18.22 -35.40
C THR A 17 -72.34 -18.46 -35.21
N TRP A 18 -72.01 -19.57 -34.58
CA TRP A 18 -70.53 -19.96 -34.37
C TRP A 18 -69.96 -20.27 -35.77
N ALA A 19 -70.55 -20.96 -36.62
CA ALA A 19 -70.05 -21.26 -37.96
C ALA A 19 -69.65 -19.99 -38.77
N LEU A 20 -70.48 -18.91 -38.63
CA LEU A 20 -70.18 -17.61 -39.25
C LEU A 20 -68.88 -16.97 -38.58
N ILE A 21 -68.74 -17.05 -37.26
CA ILE A 21 -67.65 -16.54 -36.53
C ILE A 21 -66.35 -17.35 -36.84
N GLU A 22 -66.49 -18.68 -36.90
CA GLU A 22 -65.38 -19.59 -37.27
C GLU A 22 -64.87 -19.35 -38.67
N LEU A 23 -65.74 -19.12 -39.62
CA LEU A 23 -65.35 -18.76 -40.99
C LEU A 23 -64.57 -17.44 -40.98
N ALA A 24 -65.03 -16.44 -40.27
CA ALA A 24 -64.33 -15.18 -40.14
C ALA A 24 -62.98 -15.34 -39.48
N PHE A 25 -62.82 -16.20 -38.49
CA PHE A 25 -61.55 -16.50 -37.83
C PHE A 25 -60.55 -17.13 -38.79
N ARG A 26 -61.01 -18.07 -39.66
CA ARG A 26 -60.20 -18.65 -40.73
C ARG A 26 -59.73 -17.60 -41.73
N GLU A 27 -60.61 -16.66 -42.16
CA GLU A 27 -60.21 -15.53 -43.01
C GLU A 27 -59.22 -14.56 -42.35
N ILE A 28 -59.33 -14.31 -41.02
CA ILE A 28 -58.36 -13.51 -40.25
C ILE A 28 -56.99 -14.18 -40.22
N HIS A 29 -56.92 -15.47 -39.90
CA HIS A 29 -55.68 -16.25 -39.88
C HIS A 29 -55.04 -16.42 -41.28
N THR A 30 -55.84 -16.43 -42.32
CA THR A 30 -55.33 -16.45 -43.74
C THR A 30 -55.03 -15.08 -44.32
N LYS A 31 -55.13 -14.02 -43.47
CA LYS A 31 -54.87 -12.60 -43.83
C LYS A 31 -55.85 -12.02 -44.89
N ASN A 32 -57.03 -12.57 -45.03
CA ASN A 32 -58.10 -12.12 -45.94
C ASN A 32 -59.13 -11.25 -45.22
N ALA A 33 -58.81 -10.62 -44.10
CA ALA A 33 -59.73 -9.88 -43.24
C ALA A 33 -60.35 -8.63 -43.85
N SER A 34 -59.92 -8.20 -45.09
CA SER A 34 -60.44 -7.00 -45.77
C SER A 34 -61.90 -7.07 -46.17
N LYS A 35 -62.47 -8.27 -46.29
CA LYS A 35 -63.88 -8.51 -46.65
C LYS A 35 -64.75 -8.66 -45.43
N LEU A 36 -64.22 -8.67 -44.21
CA LEU A 36 -65.02 -8.93 -43.04
C LEU A 36 -65.58 -7.64 -42.44
N SER A 37 -66.90 -7.70 -42.06
CA SER A 37 -67.50 -6.63 -41.27
C SER A 37 -67.27 -6.87 -39.79
N TYR A 38 -66.40 -6.11 -39.17
CA TYR A 38 -66.10 -6.21 -37.71
C TYR A 38 -67.34 -5.91 -36.90
N GLU A 39 -68.27 -5.01 -37.39
CA GLU A 39 -69.44 -4.65 -36.69
C GLU A 39 -70.48 -5.84 -36.65
N GLU A 40 -70.59 -6.59 -37.69
CA GLU A 40 -71.48 -7.78 -37.81
C GLU A 40 -70.93 -8.91 -36.91
N LEU A 41 -69.60 -9.18 -36.96
CA LEU A 41 -68.92 -10.18 -36.11
C LEU A 41 -69.12 -9.86 -34.65
N TYR A 42 -68.90 -8.59 -34.29
CA TYR A 42 -69.08 -8.08 -32.91
C TYR A 42 -70.53 -8.30 -32.49
N ARG A 43 -71.54 -8.00 -33.35
CA ARG A 43 -72.97 -8.21 -33.03
C ARG A 43 -73.28 -9.69 -32.83
N HIS A 44 -72.68 -10.58 -33.59
CA HIS A 44 -72.86 -12.02 -33.44
C HIS A 44 -72.30 -12.51 -32.10
N ALA A 45 -71.08 -12.14 -31.77
CA ALA A 45 -70.45 -12.47 -30.48
C ALA A 45 -71.29 -11.89 -29.31
N TYR A 46 -71.70 -10.62 -29.41
CA TYR A 46 -72.58 -9.96 -28.45
C TYR A 46 -73.89 -10.70 -28.18
N ARG A 47 -74.57 -11.16 -29.23
CA ARG A 47 -75.86 -11.92 -29.10
C ARG A 47 -75.62 -13.23 -28.32
N ILE A 48 -74.52 -13.95 -28.59
CA ILE A 48 -74.20 -15.17 -27.90
C ILE A 48 -73.96 -14.92 -26.39
N VAL A 49 -73.24 -13.87 -26.04
CA VAL A 49 -72.98 -13.54 -24.63
C VAL A 49 -74.28 -13.11 -23.91
N LEU A 50 -75.18 -12.32 -24.57
CA LEU A 50 -76.46 -11.93 -23.99
C LEU A 50 -77.34 -13.14 -23.68
N LYS A 51 -77.31 -14.19 -24.49
CA LYS A 51 -78.00 -15.45 -24.24
C LYS A 51 -77.41 -16.35 -23.17
N LYS A 52 -76.31 -15.82 -22.40
CA LYS A 52 -75.64 -16.57 -21.38
C LYS A 52 -74.84 -17.80 -21.88
N LYS A 53 -74.47 -17.80 -23.14
CA LYS A 53 -73.64 -18.84 -23.77
C LYS A 53 -72.15 -18.42 -23.94
N GLY A 54 -71.68 -17.43 -23.17
CA GLY A 54 -70.33 -16.94 -23.28
C GLY A 54 -69.26 -18.00 -22.94
N GLU A 55 -69.53 -18.93 -22.05
CA GLU A 55 -68.64 -20.05 -21.74
C GLU A 55 -68.49 -21.03 -22.94
N GLN A 56 -69.55 -21.33 -23.60
CA GLN A 56 -69.51 -22.17 -24.83
C GLN A 56 -68.71 -21.47 -25.94
N LEU A 57 -68.85 -20.15 -26.08
CA LEU A 57 -68.14 -19.36 -27.07
C LEU A 57 -66.61 -19.38 -26.72
N TYR A 58 -66.22 -19.18 -25.43
CA TYR A 58 -64.89 -19.25 -24.98
C TYR A 58 -64.24 -20.60 -25.33
N ASN A 59 -64.93 -21.70 -25.01
CA ASN A 59 -64.38 -23.03 -25.26
C ASN A 59 -64.21 -23.30 -26.75
N LYS A 60 -65.16 -22.88 -27.57
CA LYS A 60 -65.09 -23.02 -29.02
C LYS A 60 -63.98 -22.20 -29.64
N VAL A 61 -63.74 -20.97 -29.18
CA VAL A 61 -62.55 -20.13 -29.58
C VAL A 61 -61.27 -20.81 -29.20
N HIS A 62 -61.16 -21.29 -28.00
CA HIS A 62 -59.98 -21.99 -27.50
C HIS A 62 -59.70 -23.29 -28.30
N ASP A 63 -60.74 -24.10 -28.63
CA ASP A 63 -60.59 -25.31 -29.41
C ASP A 63 -60.19 -25.01 -30.84
N PHE A 64 -60.78 -23.96 -31.47
CA PHE A 64 -60.42 -23.47 -32.80
C PHE A 64 -58.96 -23.08 -32.87
N GLU A 65 -58.47 -22.24 -31.94
CA GLU A 65 -57.06 -21.80 -31.85
C GLU A 65 -56.13 -22.97 -31.66
N ARG A 66 -56.47 -23.90 -30.74
CA ARG A 66 -55.68 -25.12 -30.56
C ARG A 66 -55.55 -25.91 -31.85
N GLY A 67 -56.69 -26.09 -32.52
CA GLY A 67 -56.71 -26.81 -33.80
C GLY A 67 -55.92 -26.10 -34.89
N TRP A 68 -56.00 -24.78 -35.01
CA TRP A 68 -55.23 -23.99 -35.96
C TRP A 68 -53.71 -24.09 -35.70
N LEU A 69 -53.32 -23.91 -34.47
CA LEU A 69 -51.89 -24.01 -34.07
C LEU A 69 -51.34 -25.42 -34.32
N ALA A 70 -52.11 -26.45 -33.95
CA ALA A 70 -51.64 -27.84 -34.06
C ALA A 70 -51.54 -28.32 -35.54
N ASN A 71 -52.41 -27.84 -36.42
CA ASN A 71 -52.42 -28.32 -37.81
C ASN A 71 -51.67 -27.40 -38.76
N GLU A 72 -51.96 -26.11 -38.77
CA GLU A 72 -51.39 -25.19 -39.76
C GLU A 72 -50.03 -24.61 -39.34
N VAL A 73 -49.97 -24.04 -38.13
CA VAL A 73 -48.75 -23.37 -37.70
C VAL A 73 -47.64 -24.36 -37.39
N ARG A 74 -47.95 -25.50 -36.71
CA ARG A 74 -46.99 -26.57 -36.47
C ARG A 74 -46.41 -27.13 -37.75
N ASN A 75 -47.25 -27.43 -38.74
CA ASN A 75 -46.82 -27.92 -40.08
C ASN A 75 -45.95 -26.88 -40.79
N PHE A 76 -46.23 -25.59 -40.64
CA PHE A 76 -45.44 -24.53 -41.23
C PHE A 76 -44.01 -24.54 -40.59
N ILE A 77 -43.95 -24.61 -39.27
CA ILE A 77 -42.66 -24.65 -38.54
C ILE A 77 -41.88 -25.92 -38.84
N GLN A 78 -42.55 -27.08 -38.94
CA GLN A 78 -41.89 -28.34 -39.29
C GLN A 78 -41.25 -28.32 -40.69
N ARG A 79 -41.87 -27.64 -41.66
CA ARG A 79 -41.26 -27.46 -43.01
C ARG A 79 -40.01 -26.59 -43.01
N MET A 80 -39.83 -25.76 -41.98
CA MET A 80 -38.60 -24.95 -41.84
C MET A 80 -37.44 -25.71 -41.21
N LEU A 81 -37.67 -26.86 -40.61
CA LEU A 81 -36.67 -27.70 -40.01
C LEU A 81 -35.82 -28.38 -41.13
N SER A 82 -34.54 -28.05 -41.21
CA SER A 82 -33.61 -28.74 -42.10
C SER A 82 -33.00 -29.97 -41.41
N PRO A 83 -32.73 -31.08 -42.13
CA PRO A 83 -32.07 -32.25 -41.54
C PRO A 83 -30.72 -31.95 -40.88
N ASN A 84 -29.99 -30.98 -41.43
CA ASN A 84 -28.70 -30.52 -40.90
C ASN A 84 -28.83 -29.89 -39.52
N LEU A 85 -29.89 -29.12 -39.32
CA LEU A 85 -30.19 -28.43 -38.06
C LEU A 85 -30.56 -29.43 -36.94
N LEU A 86 -31.23 -30.52 -37.29
CA LEU A 86 -31.60 -31.63 -36.38
C LEU A 86 -30.38 -32.47 -36.03
N ALA A 87 -29.51 -32.78 -36.98
CA ALA A 87 -28.30 -33.58 -36.76
C ALA A 87 -27.30 -32.86 -35.87
N GLU A 88 -27.15 -31.53 -35.98
CA GLU A 88 -26.26 -30.75 -35.13
C GLU A 88 -26.77 -30.57 -33.73
N ALA A 89 -28.04 -30.34 -33.56
CA ALA A 89 -28.63 -30.31 -32.24
C ALA A 89 -28.49 -31.68 -31.51
N GLN A 90 -28.19 -32.78 -32.23
CA GLN A 90 -27.82 -34.09 -31.68
C GLN A 90 -26.30 -34.27 -31.49
N GLY A 91 -25.45 -33.26 -31.79
CA GLY A 91 -24.00 -33.35 -31.68
C GLY A 91 -23.31 -34.19 -32.75
N ALA A 92 -24.04 -34.57 -33.82
CA ALA A 92 -23.57 -35.45 -34.90
C ALA A 92 -23.29 -34.72 -36.24
N GLY A 93 -23.37 -33.41 -36.25
CA GLY A 93 -23.27 -32.59 -37.48
C GLY A 93 -21.84 -32.23 -37.85
N THR A 94 -21.49 -32.32 -39.16
CA THR A 94 -20.23 -31.88 -39.77
C THR A 94 -20.41 -30.68 -40.68
N THR A 95 -21.48 -29.90 -40.51
CA THR A 95 -21.83 -28.75 -41.34
C THR A 95 -20.95 -27.55 -41.09
N SER A 96 -20.68 -26.74 -42.12
CA SER A 96 -19.88 -25.53 -42.00
C SER A 96 -20.58 -24.48 -41.12
N PRO A 97 -19.83 -23.62 -40.37
CA PRO A 97 -20.42 -22.57 -39.54
C PRO A 97 -21.40 -21.68 -40.30
N ASN A 98 -21.13 -21.34 -41.56
CA ASN A 98 -21.98 -20.50 -42.40
C ASN A 98 -23.31 -21.17 -42.78
N GLU A 99 -23.27 -22.48 -43.04
CA GLU A 99 -24.51 -23.23 -43.35
C GLU A 99 -25.38 -23.37 -42.10
N ARG A 100 -24.79 -23.59 -40.91
CA ARG A 100 -25.48 -23.60 -39.62
C ARG A 100 -26.17 -22.28 -39.36
N ARG A 101 -25.43 -21.16 -39.51
CA ARG A 101 -25.97 -19.83 -39.32
C ARG A 101 -27.17 -19.60 -40.24
N ALA A 102 -27.03 -19.88 -41.56
CA ALA A 102 -28.12 -19.68 -42.52
C ALA A 102 -29.33 -20.53 -42.24
N ALA A 103 -29.16 -21.80 -41.85
CA ALA A 103 -30.25 -22.68 -41.47
C ALA A 103 -30.96 -22.21 -40.19
N GLY A 104 -30.18 -21.80 -39.18
CA GLY A 104 -30.73 -21.22 -37.92
C GLY A 104 -31.49 -19.92 -38.15
N GLU A 105 -30.92 -18.97 -38.94
CA GLU A 105 -31.61 -17.72 -39.28
C GLU A 105 -32.93 -17.97 -40.01
N LYS A 106 -32.93 -18.92 -40.99
CA LYS A 106 -34.14 -19.27 -41.71
C LYS A 106 -35.25 -19.80 -40.80
N PHE A 107 -34.86 -20.67 -39.87
CA PHE A 107 -35.80 -21.21 -38.86
C PHE A 107 -36.35 -20.12 -37.95
N LEU A 108 -35.47 -19.29 -37.37
CA LEU A 108 -35.87 -18.18 -36.46
C LEU A 108 -36.72 -17.14 -37.18
N LYS A 109 -36.47 -16.83 -38.48
CA LYS A 109 -37.32 -15.95 -39.29
C LYS A 109 -38.73 -16.51 -39.48
N GLY A 110 -38.84 -17.82 -39.75
CA GLY A 110 -40.13 -18.50 -39.83
C GLY A 110 -40.88 -18.46 -38.50
N LEU A 111 -40.22 -18.74 -37.43
CA LEU A 111 -40.79 -18.66 -36.07
C LEU A 111 -41.25 -17.26 -35.70
N LYS A 112 -40.41 -16.24 -35.95
CA LYS A 112 -40.77 -14.82 -35.75
C LYS A 112 -42.04 -14.44 -36.55
N GLN A 113 -42.12 -14.90 -37.80
CA GLN A 113 -43.29 -14.65 -38.63
C GLN A 113 -44.53 -15.31 -38.02
N ALA A 114 -44.44 -16.61 -37.65
CA ALA A 114 -45.55 -17.33 -37.04
C ALA A 114 -46.07 -16.68 -35.75
N TRP A 115 -45.11 -16.27 -34.89
CA TRP A 115 -45.43 -15.55 -33.64
C TRP A 115 -46.07 -14.20 -33.90
N GLY A 116 -45.52 -13.37 -34.79
CA GLY A 116 -46.08 -12.07 -35.14
C GLY A 116 -47.48 -12.17 -35.74
N ASP A 117 -47.66 -13.15 -36.63
CA ASP A 117 -48.96 -13.42 -37.23
C ASP A 117 -50.01 -13.84 -36.18
N HIS A 118 -49.62 -14.73 -35.25
CA HIS A 118 -50.47 -15.15 -34.13
C HIS A 118 -50.83 -13.96 -33.22
N GLN A 119 -49.88 -13.10 -32.87
CA GLN A 119 -50.17 -11.91 -32.05
C GLN A 119 -51.16 -10.96 -32.74
N VAL A 120 -51.01 -10.72 -34.04
CA VAL A 120 -51.90 -9.85 -34.83
C VAL A 120 -53.28 -10.46 -34.91
N CYS A 121 -53.39 -11.76 -35.22
CA CYS A 121 -54.68 -12.47 -35.28
C CYS A 121 -55.38 -12.43 -33.92
N MET A 122 -54.65 -12.70 -32.82
CA MET A 122 -55.25 -12.67 -31.49
C MET A 122 -55.70 -11.27 -31.06
N SER A 123 -54.96 -10.21 -31.48
CA SER A 123 -55.41 -8.84 -31.25
C SER A 123 -56.71 -8.54 -32.01
N MET A 124 -56.82 -8.97 -33.28
CA MET A 124 -58.07 -8.79 -34.07
C MET A 124 -59.24 -9.59 -33.51
N LEU A 125 -58.98 -10.83 -33.07
CA LEU A 125 -59.99 -11.67 -32.42
C LEU A 125 -60.45 -11.09 -31.10
N ALA A 126 -59.54 -10.54 -30.28
CA ALA A 126 -59.90 -9.85 -29.04
C ALA A 126 -60.79 -8.60 -29.30
N ASP A 127 -60.56 -7.89 -30.41
CA ASP A 127 -61.42 -6.77 -30.83
C ASP A 127 -62.83 -7.22 -31.23
N VAL A 128 -62.96 -8.32 -31.99
CA VAL A 128 -64.25 -8.93 -32.34
C VAL A 128 -64.99 -9.42 -31.12
N LEU A 129 -64.26 -9.98 -30.15
CA LEU A 129 -64.82 -10.53 -28.91
C LEU A 129 -64.96 -9.51 -27.78
N MET A 130 -64.72 -8.24 -28.04
CA MET A 130 -64.65 -7.16 -27.06
C MET A 130 -65.85 -7.12 -26.10
N TYR A 131 -67.01 -7.57 -26.48
CA TYR A 131 -68.20 -7.56 -25.62
C TYR A 131 -68.30 -8.73 -24.62
N MET A 132 -67.41 -9.70 -24.70
CA MET A 132 -67.27 -10.65 -23.58
C MET A 132 -66.81 -9.95 -22.33
N VAL A 133 -66.53 -8.65 -22.40
CA VAL A 133 -65.76 -7.86 -21.45
C VAL A 133 -66.45 -6.60 -20.91
N ARG A 134 -67.72 -6.28 -21.27
CA ARG A 134 -68.26 -5.01 -20.85
C ARG A 134 -69.01 -5.03 -19.54
N SER A 135 -68.39 -4.47 -18.51
CA SER A 135 -69.10 -3.74 -17.46
C SER A 135 -68.41 -2.40 -17.20
N LEU A 136 -69.11 -1.34 -17.51
CA LEU A 136 -69.10 0.03 -16.99
C LEU A 136 -67.77 0.59 -16.44
N SER A 137 -67.08 1.42 -17.24
CA SER A 137 -66.73 2.79 -16.81
C SER A 137 -66.37 3.69 -17.99
N SER A 138 -66.98 4.86 -17.96
CA SER A 138 -67.02 5.91 -18.92
C SER A 138 -65.70 6.58 -19.28
N LEU A 139 -65.63 7.04 -20.55
CA LEU A 139 -65.04 8.32 -21.00
C LEU A 139 -63.57 8.56 -20.85
N SER A 140 -62.86 8.40 -21.95
CA SER A 140 -61.95 9.44 -22.44
C SER A 140 -61.71 9.33 -23.93
N LEU A 141 -61.88 10.44 -24.63
CA LEU A 141 -61.70 10.61 -26.07
C LEU A 141 -60.22 10.59 -26.47
N ASN A 142 -59.94 9.79 -27.55
CA ASN A 142 -58.66 9.75 -28.27
C ASN A 142 -57.39 9.29 -27.55
N PRO A 143 -57.09 7.97 -27.50
CA PRO A 143 -55.76 7.48 -27.20
C PRO A 143 -54.92 7.17 -28.47
N PRO A 144 -53.57 7.28 -28.43
CA PRO A 144 -52.67 6.84 -29.50
C PRO A 144 -52.76 5.31 -29.72
N ARG A 145 -52.41 4.83 -30.92
CA ARG A 145 -52.59 3.43 -31.38
C ARG A 145 -52.09 2.33 -30.40
N GLU A 146 -51.05 2.60 -29.64
CA GLU A 146 -50.51 1.66 -28.62
C GLU A 146 -51.45 1.50 -27.40
N ARG A 147 -52.30 2.51 -27.09
CA ARG A 147 -53.27 2.42 -25.98
C ARG A 147 -54.49 1.63 -26.36
N ILE A 148 -54.82 1.47 -27.65
CA ILE A 148 -55.97 0.71 -28.10
C ILE A 148 -55.78 -0.79 -27.86
N ALA A 149 -54.60 -1.32 -28.17
CA ALA A 149 -54.26 -2.72 -27.92
C ALA A 149 -54.25 -3.05 -26.41
N ASN A 150 -53.79 -2.11 -25.57
CA ASN A 150 -53.81 -2.27 -24.12
C ASN A 150 -55.21 -2.12 -23.54
N ALA A 151 -56.06 -1.29 -24.10
CA ALA A 151 -57.44 -1.15 -23.68
C ALA A 151 -58.30 -2.39 -23.99
N ALA A 152 -58.09 -3.02 -25.15
CA ALA A 152 -58.76 -4.29 -25.51
C ALA A 152 -58.34 -5.42 -24.55
N ARG A 153 -57.03 -5.49 -24.20
CA ARG A 153 -56.50 -6.44 -23.18
C ARG A 153 -57.07 -6.23 -21.78
N ILE A 154 -57.33 -4.98 -21.39
CA ILE A 154 -57.88 -4.64 -20.07
C ILE A 154 -59.38 -5.02 -20.01
N GLN A 155 -60.11 -4.85 -21.11
CA GLN A 155 -61.53 -5.19 -21.18
C GLN A 155 -61.77 -6.71 -21.18
N ASP A 156 -60.96 -7.46 -21.92
CA ASP A 156 -60.98 -8.93 -21.93
C ASP A 156 -60.69 -9.49 -20.50
N ARG A 157 -59.80 -8.88 -19.79
CA ARG A 157 -59.50 -9.23 -18.39
C ARG A 157 -60.70 -9.12 -17.46
N VAL A 158 -61.60 -8.16 -17.64
CA VAL A 158 -62.74 -7.95 -16.72
C VAL A 158 -63.73 -9.10 -16.79
N TYR A 159 -64.14 -9.54 -17.97
CA TYR A 159 -65.09 -10.70 -18.11
C TYR A 159 -64.42 -11.98 -17.56
N CYS A 160 -63.21 -12.26 -17.92
CA CYS A 160 -62.53 -13.45 -17.49
C CYS A 160 -62.27 -13.45 -15.98
N ALA A 161 -62.02 -12.29 -15.36
CA ALA A 161 -61.87 -12.15 -13.92
C ALA A 161 -63.18 -12.49 -13.17
N ASP A 162 -64.34 -12.02 -13.67
CA ASP A 162 -65.66 -12.30 -13.08
C ASP A 162 -65.97 -13.81 -13.08
N HIS A 163 -65.49 -14.51 -14.12
CA HIS A 163 -65.67 -15.96 -14.27
C HIS A 163 -64.45 -16.79 -13.86
N ARG A 164 -63.43 -16.18 -13.25
CA ARG A 164 -62.13 -16.79 -12.84
C ARG A 164 -61.42 -17.53 -14.00
N ARG A 165 -61.46 -16.99 -15.21
CA ARG A 165 -60.83 -17.52 -16.40
C ARG A 165 -59.70 -16.56 -16.88
N THR A 166 -58.71 -17.12 -17.57
CA THR A 166 -57.68 -16.31 -18.26
C THR A 166 -58.29 -15.58 -19.44
N SER A 167 -57.74 -14.39 -19.78
CA SER A 167 -58.20 -13.66 -20.99
C SER A 167 -57.96 -14.50 -22.24
N ILE A 168 -58.83 -14.32 -23.28
CA ILE A 168 -58.70 -15.05 -24.54
C ILE A 168 -57.28 -14.82 -25.14
N TYR A 169 -56.76 -13.60 -25.07
CA TYR A 169 -55.43 -13.29 -25.51
C TYR A 169 -54.35 -14.08 -24.74
N ASN A 170 -54.42 -14.07 -23.41
CA ASN A 170 -53.48 -14.82 -22.59
C ASN A 170 -53.63 -16.34 -22.79
N ALA A 171 -54.85 -16.84 -22.88
CA ALA A 171 -55.12 -18.26 -23.18
C ALA A 171 -54.53 -18.68 -24.54
N ALA A 172 -54.63 -17.82 -25.56
CA ALA A 172 -54.01 -18.06 -26.85
C ALA A 172 -52.49 -18.03 -26.82
N MET A 173 -51.87 -17.17 -25.98
CA MET A 173 -50.41 -17.15 -25.78
C MET A 173 -49.96 -18.46 -25.10
N VAL A 174 -50.71 -18.93 -24.11
CA VAL A 174 -50.48 -20.25 -23.46
C VAL A 174 -50.61 -21.39 -24.49
N LEU A 175 -51.62 -21.35 -25.36
CA LEU A 175 -51.77 -22.35 -26.42
C LEU A 175 -50.56 -22.34 -27.39
N PHE A 176 -50.05 -21.16 -27.74
CA PHE A 176 -48.85 -21.08 -28.60
C PHE A 176 -47.64 -21.73 -27.89
N ARG A 177 -47.47 -21.47 -26.59
CA ARG A 177 -46.46 -22.13 -25.79
C ARG A 177 -46.60 -23.66 -25.86
N ASP A 178 -47.79 -24.19 -25.54
CA ASP A 178 -48.03 -25.64 -25.38
C ASP A 178 -48.02 -26.38 -26.71
N GLU A 179 -48.71 -25.86 -27.75
CA GLU A 179 -48.85 -26.54 -29.02
C GLU A 179 -47.68 -26.30 -29.98
N ILE A 180 -46.92 -25.21 -29.81
CA ILE A 180 -45.78 -24.89 -30.71
C ILE A 180 -44.47 -25.06 -30.01
N LEU A 181 -44.20 -24.31 -28.89
CA LEU A 181 -42.86 -24.28 -28.28
C LEU A 181 -42.55 -25.55 -27.49
N GLN A 182 -43.52 -26.08 -26.75
CA GLN A 182 -43.34 -27.33 -25.99
C GLN A 182 -43.58 -28.58 -26.82
N SER A 183 -44.07 -28.43 -28.07
CA SER A 183 -44.31 -29.57 -28.96
C SER A 183 -43.01 -30.31 -29.30
N ARG A 184 -43.10 -31.60 -29.47
CA ARG A 184 -41.98 -32.43 -29.94
C ARG A 184 -41.65 -32.10 -31.39
N ILE A 185 -40.34 -32.06 -31.69
CA ILE A 185 -39.83 -31.74 -33.03
C ILE A 185 -40.21 -32.81 -34.02
N SER A 186 -40.13 -34.09 -33.66
CA SER A 186 -40.41 -35.25 -34.47
C SER A 186 -40.84 -36.43 -33.60
N THR A 187 -41.46 -37.42 -34.22
CA THR A 187 -41.80 -38.71 -33.55
C THR A 187 -40.59 -39.50 -33.09
N THR A 188 -39.43 -39.19 -33.65
CA THR A 188 -38.13 -39.85 -33.33
C THR A 188 -37.26 -39.00 -32.39
N ASP A 189 -37.58 -37.73 -32.25
CA ASP A 189 -36.80 -36.78 -31.37
C ASP A 189 -37.73 -36.23 -30.31
N ASP A 190 -37.44 -36.56 -29.05
CA ASP A 190 -38.29 -36.21 -27.89
C ASP A 190 -38.05 -34.77 -27.39
N ARG A 191 -37.14 -34.02 -28.00
CA ARG A 191 -36.85 -32.63 -27.66
C ARG A 191 -37.93 -31.70 -28.11
N SER A 192 -38.18 -30.63 -27.35
CA SER A 192 -39.12 -29.58 -27.70
C SER A 192 -38.55 -28.57 -28.71
N VAL A 193 -39.45 -27.89 -29.45
CA VAL A 193 -39.06 -26.76 -30.29
C VAL A 193 -38.36 -25.67 -29.48
N LEU A 194 -38.76 -25.45 -28.23
CA LEU A 194 -38.11 -24.51 -27.31
C LEU A 194 -36.60 -24.83 -27.08
N CYS A 195 -36.31 -26.09 -26.84
CA CYS A 195 -34.92 -26.56 -26.71
C CYS A 195 -34.10 -26.29 -27.99
N LEU A 196 -34.69 -26.48 -29.16
CA LEU A 196 -34.06 -26.16 -30.45
C LEU A 196 -33.83 -24.65 -30.62
N ILE A 197 -34.78 -23.82 -30.25
CA ILE A 197 -34.63 -22.35 -30.26
C ILE A 197 -33.45 -21.93 -29.39
N ASN A 198 -33.41 -22.40 -28.15
CA ASN A 198 -32.34 -22.12 -27.23
C ASN A 198 -30.96 -22.51 -27.84
N HIS A 199 -30.88 -23.73 -28.38
CA HIS A 199 -29.66 -24.22 -29.01
C HIS A 199 -29.21 -23.33 -30.19
N ILE A 200 -30.14 -22.96 -31.09
CA ILE A 200 -29.83 -22.09 -32.25
C ILE A 200 -29.37 -20.72 -31.79
N VAL A 201 -30.06 -20.10 -30.83
CA VAL A 201 -29.70 -18.77 -30.33
C VAL A 201 -28.35 -18.80 -29.63
N LEU A 202 -28.06 -19.82 -28.84
CA LEU A 202 -26.78 -20.00 -28.16
C LEU A 202 -25.63 -20.24 -29.16
N ASP A 203 -25.87 -21.04 -30.24
CA ASP A 203 -24.87 -21.26 -31.30
C ASP A 203 -24.57 -19.95 -32.05
N GLN A 204 -25.60 -19.16 -32.36
CA GLN A 204 -25.43 -17.83 -32.96
C GLN A 204 -24.64 -16.86 -32.06
N ILE A 205 -24.90 -16.84 -30.76
CA ILE A 205 -24.14 -16.02 -29.80
C ILE A 205 -22.69 -16.50 -29.74
N LYS A 206 -22.45 -17.83 -29.80
CA LYS A 206 -21.11 -18.38 -29.85
C LYS A 206 -20.36 -17.93 -31.11
N MET A 207 -21.00 -18.00 -32.28
CA MET A 207 -20.42 -17.49 -33.53
C MET A 207 -20.08 -15.99 -33.45
N GLU A 208 -20.94 -15.18 -32.82
CA GLU A 208 -20.64 -13.76 -32.58
C GLU A 208 -19.39 -13.57 -31.70
N ARG A 209 -19.24 -14.37 -30.63
CA ARG A 209 -18.06 -14.36 -29.76
C ARG A 209 -16.79 -14.74 -30.52
N ASP A 210 -16.92 -15.62 -31.52
CA ASP A 210 -15.82 -16.05 -32.39
C ASP A 210 -15.51 -15.02 -33.51
N GLY A 211 -16.29 -13.93 -33.60
CA GLY A 211 -16.08 -12.81 -34.52
C GLY A 211 -16.97 -12.80 -35.77
N ASP A 212 -17.93 -13.72 -35.86
CA ASP A 212 -18.88 -13.77 -36.98
C ASP A 212 -20.00 -12.73 -36.85
N VAL A 213 -20.53 -12.27 -37.98
CA VAL A 213 -21.68 -11.34 -38.00
C VAL A 213 -22.99 -12.10 -37.94
N ILE A 214 -23.85 -11.78 -36.97
CA ILE A 214 -25.18 -12.39 -36.78
C ILE A 214 -26.31 -11.37 -36.93
N ASP A 215 -27.54 -11.86 -37.18
CA ASP A 215 -28.75 -11.02 -37.19
C ASP A 215 -29.24 -10.74 -35.77
N LYS A 216 -28.69 -9.70 -35.13
CA LYS A 216 -29.04 -9.29 -33.76
C LYS A 216 -30.53 -8.99 -33.56
N HIS A 217 -31.16 -8.43 -34.60
CA HIS A 217 -32.56 -8.05 -34.50
C HIS A 217 -33.50 -9.26 -34.52
N LEU A 218 -33.09 -10.31 -35.21
CA LEU A 218 -33.81 -11.57 -35.20
C LEU A 218 -33.76 -12.24 -33.85
N ILE A 219 -32.59 -12.34 -33.25
CA ILE A 219 -32.38 -12.90 -31.90
C ILE A 219 -33.20 -12.12 -30.88
N LYS A 220 -33.11 -10.79 -30.91
CA LYS A 220 -33.89 -9.91 -30.01
C LYS A 220 -35.40 -10.19 -30.10
N SER A 221 -35.92 -10.40 -31.31
CA SER A 221 -37.35 -10.72 -31.52
C SER A 221 -37.74 -12.05 -30.90
N CYS A 222 -36.87 -13.07 -30.98
CA CYS A 222 -37.10 -14.37 -30.34
C CYS A 222 -37.00 -14.27 -28.80
N VAL A 223 -36.02 -13.52 -28.26
CA VAL A 223 -35.87 -13.25 -26.82
C VAL A 223 -37.16 -12.57 -26.29
N TRP A 224 -37.69 -11.56 -26.96
CA TRP A 224 -38.93 -10.88 -26.59
C TRP A 224 -40.13 -11.79 -26.61
N MET A 225 -40.18 -12.75 -27.56
CA MET A 225 -41.21 -13.78 -27.57
C MET A 225 -41.15 -14.64 -26.30
N LEU A 226 -39.95 -15.10 -25.92
CA LEU A 226 -39.75 -15.89 -24.70
C LEU A 226 -40.07 -15.11 -23.42
N GLU A 227 -39.77 -13.81 -23.39
CA GLU A 227 -40.14 -12.93 -22.28
C GLU A 227 -41.64 -12.76 -22.11
N GLY A 228 -42.39 -12.70 -23.24
CA GLY A 228 -43.85 -12.55 -23.22
C GLY A 228 -44.62 -13.80 -22.80
N LEU A 229 -43.94 -14.92 -22.61
CA LEU A 229 -44.57 -16.22 -22.31
C LEU A 229 -44.12 -16.74 -20.93
N HIS A 230 -44.99 -17.38 -20.18
CA HIS A 230 -44.71 -17.97 -18.88
C HIS A 230 -44.65 -19.50 -19.00
N GLU A 231 -43.87 -20.15 -18.14
CA GLU A 231 -43.74 -21.61 -18.11
C GLU A 231 -45.03 -22.25 -17.57
N ASP A 232 -45.61 -21.66 -16.51
CA ASP A 232 -46.84 -22.07 -15.88
C ASP A 232 -47.91 -20.97 -16.02
N ASP A 233 -49.13 -21.28 -15.64
CA ASP A 233 -50.29 -20.33 -15.64
C ASP A 233 -50.20 -19.26 -14.54
N THR A 234 -49.10 -19.20 -13.81
CA THR A 234 -48.82 -18.20 -12.79
C THR A 234 -48.11 -17.00 -13.39
N GLU A 235 -48.60 -15.78 -13.11
CA GLU A 235 -48.03 -14.53 -13.67
C GLU A 235 -46.74 -14.06 -12.92
N SER A 236 -45.88 -14.97 -12.42
CA SER A 236 -44.67 -14.57 -11.75
C SER A 236 -43.52 -14.27 -12.74
N GLU A 237 -42.72 -13.22 -12.50
CA GLU A 237 -41.61 -12.85 -13.40
C GLU A 237 -40.57 -13.95 -13.52
N ASP A 238 -40.35 -14.73 -12.46
CA ASP A 238 -39.36 -15.81 -12.44
C ASP A 238 -39.73 -17.00 -13.32
N GLN A 239 -41.01 -17.11 -13.66
CA GLN A 239 -41.57 -18.20 -14.49
C GLN A 239 -41.74 -17.82 -15.95
N ARG A 240 -41.22 -16.69 -16.40
CA ARG A 240 -41.13 -16.39 -17.84
C ARG A 240 -40.21 -17.39 -18.52
N LEU A 241 -40.58 -17.90 -19.70
CA LEU A 241 -39.77 -18.88 -20.45
C LEU A 241 -38.34 -18.43 -20.68
N TYR A 242 -38.14 -17.12 -20.83
CA TYR A 242 -36.80 -16.55 -20.90
C TYR A 242 -35.97 -16.87 -19.64
N ASN A 243 -36.47 -16.55 -18.46
CA ASN A 243 -35.77 -16.74 -17.18
C ASN A 243 -35.67 -18.22 -16.79
N ALA A 244 -36.75 -18.96 -17.00
CA ALA A 244 -36.84 -20.35 -16.55
C ALA A 244 -36.01 -21.31 -17.40
N SER A 245 -35.92 -21.09 -18.71
CA SER A 245 -35.26 -21.99 -19.68
C SER A 245 -34.02 -21.36 -20.30
N PHE A 246 -34.18 -20.26 -21.06
CA PHE A 246 -33.11 -19.69 -21.89
C PHE A 246 -31.97 -19.08 -21.06
N GLU A 247 -32.26 -18.21 -20.09
CA GLU A 247 -31.26 -17.48 -19.32
C GLU A 247 -30.32 -18.42 -18.54
N LYS A 248 -30.90 -19.47 -17.92
CA LYS A 248 -30.10 -20.48 -17.21
C LYS A 248 -29.14 -21.21 -18.14
N GLU A 249 -29.60 -21.61 -19.30
CA GLU A 249 -28.79 -22.32 -20.30
C GLU A 249 -27.74 -21.38 -20.91
N PHE A 250 -28.07 -20.12 -21.18
CA PHE A 250 -27.15 -19.09 -21.64
C PHE A 250 -26.03 -18.83 -20.63
N LEU A 251 -26.35 -18.65 -19.34
CA LEU A 251 -25.33 -18.43 -18.29
C LEU A 251 -24.42 -19.65 -18.15
N ASN A 252 -24.95 -20.87 -18.18
CA ASN A 252 -24.16 -22.09 -18.08
C ASN A 252 -23.23 -22.29 -19.30
N THR A 253 -23.75 -22.08 -20.50
CA THR A 253 -22.96 -22.19 -21.74
C THR A 253 -21.88 -21.10 -21.78
N SER A 254 -22.19 -19.88 -21.33
CA SER A 254 -21.24 -18.79 -21.24
C SER A 254 -20.14 -19.09 -20.23
N ARG A 255 -20.47 -19.69 -19.09
CA ARG A 255 -19.48 -20.13 -18.09
C ARG A 255 -18.48 -21.11 -18.67
N LEU A 256 -18.95 -22.11 -19.40
CA LEU A 256 -18.09 -23.10 -20.05
C LEU A 256 -17.21 -22.47 -21.13
N PHE A 257 -17.78 -21.55 -21.92
CA PHE A 257 -17.06 -20.84 -22.98
C PHE A 257 -15.90 -20.01 -22.39
N TYR A 258 -16.18 -19.15 -21.38
CA TYR A 258 -15.18 -18.28 -20.79
C TYR A 258 -14.14 -19.03 -19.97
N ARG A 259 -14.50 -20.17 -19.36
CA ARG A 259 -13.55 -21.05 -18.72
C ARG A 259 -12.54 -21.61 -19.72
N HIS A 260 -13.00 -22.11 -20.85
CA HIS A 260 -12.13 -22.63 -21.89
C HIS A 260 -11.27 -21.52 -22.51
N GLU A 261 -11.86 -20.36 -22.80
CA GLU A 261 -11.14 -19.19 -23.31
C GLU A 261 -10.06 -18.71 -22.35
N SER A 262 -10.35 -18.65 -21.04
CA SER A 262 -9.38 -18.26 -20.03
C SER A 262 -8.17 -19.20 -19.97
N GLU A 263 -8.38 -20.51 -20.12
CA GLU A 263 -7.32 -21.52 -20.14
C GLU A 263 -6.40 -21.39 -21.36
N LEU A 264 -6.98 -21.10 -22.52
CA LEU A 264 -6.20 -20.86 -23.75
C LEU A 264 -5.39 -19.57 -23.62
N LEU A 265 -6.01 -18.50 -23.17
CA LEU A 265 -5.36 -17.19 -23.02
C LEU A 265 -4.21 -17.20 -22.00
N LEU A 266 -4.35 -17.92 -20.88
CA LEU A 266 -3.27 -18.06 -19.91
C LEU A 266 -2.06 -18.82 -20.48
N ARG A 267 -2.29 -19.72 -21.44
CA ARG A 267 -1.24 -20.49 -22.10
C ARG A 267 -0.52 -19.72 -23.19
N ASP A 268 -1.28 -18.96 -23.99
CA ASP A 268 -0.81 -18.41 -25.27
C ASP A 268 -0.50 -16.91 -25.21
N SER A 269 -0.94 -16.19 -24.15
CA SER A 269 -0.84 -14.74 -24.06
C SER A 269 -0.02 -14.28 -22.87
N ASP A 270 0.49 -13.05 -22.93
CA ASP A 270 1.06 -12.38 -21.78
C ASP A 270 -0.03 -11.80 -20.85
N ALA A 271 0.31 -11.50 -19.60
CA ALA A 271 -0.64 -11.00 -18.62
C ALA A 271 -1.30 -9.67 -19.03
N GLY A 272 -0.58 -8.79 -19.75
CA GLY A 272 -1.12 -7.53 -20.24
C GLY A 272 -2.12 -7.72 -21.36
N ALA A 273 -1.85 -8.63 -22.32
CA ALA A 273 -2.76 -8.98 -23.40
C ALA A 273 -4.01 -9.67 -22.85
N TYR A 274 -3.84 -10.59 -21.89
CA TYR A 274 -4.94 -11.23 -21.19
C TYR A 274 -5.91 -10.20 -20.58
N CYS A 275 -5.39 -9.25 -19.82
CA CYS A 275 -6.21 -8.22 -19.18
C CYS A 275 -6.95 -7.33 -20.19
N LYS A 276 -6.31 -6.99 -21.31
CA LYS A 276 -6.96 -6.24 -22.40
C LYS A 276 -8.10 -7.04 -23.00
N HIS A 277 -7.88 -8.33 -23.26
CA HIS A 277 -8.89 -9.24 -23.77
C HIS A 277 -10.07 -9.42 -22.80
N ALA A 278 -9.80 -9.68 -21.53
CA ALA A 278 -10.84 -9.82 -20.50
C ALA A 278 -11.70 -8.55 -20.39
N ARG A 279 -11.10 -7.36 -20.41
CA ARG A 279 -11.82 -6.09 -20.41
C ARG A 279 -12.68 -5.93 -21.67
N HIS A 280 -12.18 -6.36 -22.84
CA HIS A 280 -12.91 -6.30 -24.09
C HIS A 280 -14.14 -7.22 -24.04
N ARG A 281 -13.98 -8.46 -23.55
CA ARG A 281 -15.08 -9.41 -23.39
C ARG A 281 -16.18 -8.90 -22.45
N ILE A 282 -15.82 -8.28 -21.34
CA ILE A 282 -16.79 -7.65 -20.43
C ILE A 282 -17.62 -6.57 -21.17
N TYR A 283 -16.95 -5.76 -21.97
CA TYR A 283 -17.61 -4.74 -22.78
C TYR A 283 -18.52 -5.34 -23.85
N GLU A 284 -18.08 -6.39 -24.57
CA GLU A 284 -18.88 -7.07 -25.59
C GLU A 284 -20.16 -7.69 -25.02
N GLU A 285 -20.08 -8.31 -23.84
CA GLU A 285 -21.27 -8.89 -23.19
C GLU A 285 -22.25 -7.81 -22.71
N ASP A 286 -21.76 -6.69 -22.22
CA ASP A 286 -22.62 -5.54 -21.86
C ASP A 286 -23.35 -5.00 -23.08
N GLU A 287 -22.67 -4.82 -24.20
CA GLU A 287 -23.27 -4.41 -25.48
C GLU A 287 -24.23 -5.46 -26.02
N ARG A 288 -23.93 -6.75 -25.89
CA ARG A 288 -24.82 -7.84 -26.30
C ARG A 288 -26.13 -7.82 -25.52
N CYS A 289 -26.08 -7.63 -24.22
CA CYS A 289 -27.27 -7.51 -23.39
C CYS A 289 -28.16 -6.34 -23.81
N LYS A 290 -27.59 -5.20 -24.16
CA LYS A 290 -28.34 -4.03 -24.63
C LYS A 290 -28.97 -4.23 -26.01
N GLN A 291 -28.25 -4.91 -26.92
CA GLN A 291 -28.64 -5.03 -28.33
C GLN A 291 -29.52 -6.25 -28.63
N THR A 292 -29.26 -7.38 -27.98
CA THR A 292 -29.87 -8.68 -28.34
C THR A 292 -30.64 -9.37 -27.22
N LEU A 293 -30.22 -9.21 -25.97
CA LEU A 293 -30.84 -9.87 -24.82
C LEU A 293 -31.67 -8.89 -23.98
N LEU A 294 -32.04 -9.30 -22.77
CA LEU A 294 -32.71 -8.42 -21.80
C LEU A 294 -31.67 -7.73 -20.88
N GLU A 295 -31.95 -6.49 -20.52
CA GLU A 295 -31.07 -5.71 -19.64
C GLU A 295 -30.94 -6.37 -18.25
N SER A 296 -31.95 -7.09 -17.77
CA SER A 296 -31.94 -7.84 -16.52
C SER A 296 -30.90 -8.95 -16.46
N THR A 297 -30.47 -9.48 -17.60
CA THR A 297 -29.43 -10.50 -17.75
C THR A 297 -28.03 -9.91 -17.66
N GLY A 298 -27.88 -8.60 -17.91
CA GLY A 298 -26.59 -7.89 -17.90
C GLY A 298 -25.76 -8.14 -16.63
N PRO A 299 -26.27 -7.83 -15.43
CA PRO A 299 -25.54 -8.06 -14.19
C PRO A 299 -25.18 -9.54 -13.95
N LYS A 300 -26.03 -10.46 -14.41
CA LYS A 300 -25.82 -11.91 -14.23
C LYS A 300 -24.69 -12.43 -15.11
N ILE A 301 -24.66 -12.05 -16.39
CA ILE A 301 -23.61 -12.45 -17.30
C ILE A 301 -22.27 -11.76 -16.97
N GLN A 302 -22.29 -10.48 -16.59
CA GLN A 302 -21.08 -9.80 -16.14
C GLN A 302 -20.45 -10.55 -14.97
N LYS A 303 -21.26 -10.97 -14.01
CA LYS A 303 -20.74 -11.77 -12.87
C LYS A 303 -20.13 -13.09 -13.34
N VAL A 304 -20.73 -13.78 -14.31
CA VAL A 304 -20.17 -15.04 -14.85
C VAL A 304 -18.83 -14.77 -15.56
N VAL A 305 -18.73 -13.71 -16.35
CA VAL A 305 -17.51 -13.34 -17.05
C VAL A 305 -16.41 -12.93 -16.07
N GLU A 306 -16.74 -12.11 -15.07
CA GLU A 306 -15.81 -11.69 -14.01
C GLU A 306 -15.35 -12.88 -13.16
N GLU A 307 -16.24 -13.84 -12.86
CA GLU A 307 -15.91 -15.06 -12.12
C GLU A 307 -14.90 -15.93 -12.90
N GLU A 308 -15.17 -16.22 -14.20
CA GLU A 308 -14.36 -17.17 -14.98
C GLU A 308 -13.08 -16.54 -15.57
N LEU A 309 -13.11 -15.26 -15.99
CA LEU A 309 -11.93 -14.60 -16.56
C LEU A 309 -11.05 -13.91 -15.52
N ILE A 310 -11.60 -13.53 -14.35
CA ILE A 310 -10.85 -12.77 -13.36
C ILE A 310 -10.71 -13.55 -12.06
N GLN A 311 -11.80 -13.80 -11.34
CA GLN A 311 -11.77 -14.35 -9.98
C GLN A 311 -11.01 -15.67 -9.89
N ASN A 312 -11.32 -16.59 -10.80
CA ASN A 312 -10.72 -17.93 -10.80
C ASN A 312 -9.27 -17.94 -11.32
N ARG A 313 -8.81 -16.88 -12.00
CA ARG A 313 -7.52 -16.82 -12.70
C ARG A 313 -6.58 -15.74 -12.19
N ILE A 314 -7.02 -14.86 -11.29
CA ILE A 314 -6.23 -13.72 -10.82
C ILE A 314 -4.90 -14.15 -10.17
N HIS A 315 -4.92 -15.24 -9.43
CA HIS A 315 -3.70 -15.76 -8.78
C HIS A 315 -2.65 -16.20 -9.83
N GLU A 316 -3.08 -16.97 -10.84
CA GLU A 316 -2.21 -17.42 -11.93
C GLU A 316 -1.67 -16.24 -12.73
N LEU A 317 -2.55 -15.27 -13.05
CA LEU A 317 -2.22 -14.07 -13.81
C LEU A 317 -1.19 -13.18 -13.09
N VAL A 318 -1.32 -13.03 -11.78
CA VAL A 318 -0.42 -12.23 -10.96
C VAL A 318 0.97 -12.88 -10.86
N GLU A 319 1.03 -14.24 -10.82
CA GLU A 319 2.29 -15.01 -10.70
C GLU A 319 2.95 -15.36 -12.03
N MET A 320 2.31 -15.09 -13.19
CA MET A 320 2.93 -15.28 -14.50
C MET A 320 4.30 -14.60 -14.62
N GLU A 321 5.18 -15.11 -15.46
CA GLU A 321 6.47 -14.45 -15.75
C GLU A 321 6.29 -13.02 -16.27
N SER A 322 5.25 -12.75 -17.05
CA SER A 322 4.83 -11.42 -17.53
C SER A 322 3.90 -10.69 -16.55
N GLY A 323 3.62 -11.26 -15.37
CA GLY A 323 2.67 -10.76 -14.39
C GLY A 323 3.10 -9.50 -13.65
N VAL A 324 2.51 -9.27 -12.48
CA VAL A 324 2.70 -8.03 -11.69
C VAL A 324 4.17 -7.73 -11.41
N ARG A 325 4.99 -8.76 -11.11
CA ARG A 325 6.42 -8.58 -10.89
C ARG A 325 7.13 -7.96 -12.11
N PHE A 326 6.92 -8.54 -13.29
CA PHE A 326 7.51 -8.06 -14.53
C PHE A 326 7.02 -6.64 -14.89
N MET A 327 5.73 -6.38 -14.69
CA MET A 327 5.13 -5.07 -14.94
C MET A 327 5.73 -3.98 -14.04
N ILE A 328 5.97 -4.30 -12.76
CA ILE A 328 6.65 -3.41 -11.83
C ILE A 328 8.09 -3.16 -12.30
N ASP A 329 8.86 -4.21 -12.60
CA ASP A 329 10.27 -4.12 -12.94
C ASP A 329 10.50 -3.27 -14.21
N ASN A 330 9.61 -3.37 -15.18
CA ASN A 330 9.67 -2.66 -16.46
C ASN A 330 8.84 -1.37 -16.50
N ASN A 331 8.28 -0.92 -15.36
CA ASN A 331 7.46 0.29 -15.23
C ASN A 331 6.26 0.34 -16.20
N ARG A 332 5.59 -0.80 -16.45
CA ARG A 332 4.40 -0.90 -17.30
C ARG A 332 3.14 -0.47 -16.53
N LEU A 333 3.02 0.83 -16.29
CA LEU A 333 1.97 1.39 -15.43
C LEU A 333 0.56 1.20 -15.98
N GLU A 334 0.38 1.23 -17.29
CA GLU A 334 -0.93 1.02 -17.95
C GLU A 334 -1.43 -0.41 -17.75
N GLU A 335 -0.56 -1.40 -17.86
CA GLU A 335 -0.91 -2.81 -17.67
C GLU A 335 -1.18 -3.11 -16.20
N LEU A 336 -0.40 -2.53 -15.27
CA LEU A 336 -0.68 -2.59 -13.83
C LEU A 336 -2.04 -1.98 -13.48
N ASN A 337 -2.40 -0.85 -14.10
CA ASN A 337 -3.71 -0.24 -13.91
C ASN A 337 -4.84 -1.16 -14.38
N LEU A 338 -4.64 -1.86 -15.50
CA LEU A 338 -5.62 -2.83 -16.01
C LEU A 338 -5.81 -4.01 -15.06
N VAL A 339 -4.71 -4.58 -14.56
CA VAL A 339 -4.77 -5.68 -13.57
C VAL A 339 -5.49 -5.21 -12.31
N TYR A 340 -5.17 -4.01 -11.83
CA TYR A 340 -5.83 -3.43 -10.66
C TYR A 340 -7.32 -3.21 -10.89
N ASP A 341 -7.71 -2.58 -12.00
CA ASP A 341 -9.12 -2.29 -12.32
C ASP A 341 -9.95 -3.58 -12.44
N LEU A 342 -9.39 -4.62 -13.07
CA LEU A 342 -10.06 -5.91 -13.20
C LEU A 342 -10.19 -6.62 -11.84
N ASN A 343 -9.12 -6.62 -11.05
CA ASN A 343 -9.15 -7.24 -9.72
C ASN A 343 -10.12 -6.50 -8.79
N HIS A 344 -10.14 -5.17 -8.82
CA HIS A 344 -11.02 -4.35 -7.98
C HIS A 344 -12.51 -4.56 -8.27
N ARG A 345 -12.87 -4.99 -9.49
CA ARG A 345 -14.26 -5.34 -9.84
C ARG A 345 -14.77 -6.58 -9.10
N VAL A 346 -13.87 -7.51 -8.82
CA VAL A 346 -14.21 -8.81 -8.21
C VAL A 346 -13.89 -8.81 -6.71
N ASP A 347 -12.77 -8.23 -6.31
CA ASP A 347 -12.32 -8.09 -4.93
C ASP A 347 -11.98 -6.63 -4.63
N GLU A 348 -12.82 -5.94 -3.87
CA GLU A 348 -12.59 -4.55 -3.45
C GLU A 348 -11.26 -4.37 -2.68
N LYS A 349 -10.78 -5.42 -2.03
CA LYS A 349 -9.51 -5.40 -1.29
C LYS A 349 -8.29 -5.72 -2.15
N THR A 350 -8.50 -6.16 -3.39
CA THR A 350 -7.43 -6.52 -4.33
C THR A 350 -6.33 -7.39 -3.72
N THR A 351 -6.74 -8.42 -2.96
CA THR A 351 -5.87 -9.17 -2.03
C THR A 351 -4.65 -9.78 -2.72
N GLU A 352 -4.84 -10.44 -3.88
CA GLU A 352 -3.74 -11.12 -4.59
C GLU A 352 -2.75 -10.13 -5.20
N THR A 353 -3.24 -9.07 -5.84
CA THR A 353 -2.38 -8.00 -6.38
C THR A 353 -1.60 -7.31 -5.28
N THR A 354 -2.25 -7.02 -4.14
CA THR A 354 -1.61 -6.41 -2.97
C THR A 354 -0.49 -7.31 -2.42
N ARG A 355 -0.73 -8.61 -2.31
CA ARG A 355 0.27 -9.59 -1.85
C ARG A 355 1.50 -9.64 -2.77
N ALA A 356 1.28 -9.63 -4.10
CA ALA A 356 2.36 -9.64 -5.07
C ALA A 356 3.22 -8.36 -4.99
N ILE A 357 2.57 -7.20 -4.82
CA ILE A 357 3.26 -5.90 -4.65
C ILE A 357 4.07 -5.91 -3.36
N GLN A 358 3.48 -6.35 -2.24
CA GLN A 358 4.16 -6.45 -0.95
C GLN A 358 5.41 -7.33 -1.06
N LYS A 359 5.26 -8.53 -1.62
CA LYS A 359 6.38 -9.44 -1.85
C LYS A 359 7.48 -8.81 -2.69
N ARG A 360 7.11 -8.12 -3.79
CA ARG A 360 8.12 -7.47 -4.65
C ARG A 360 8.86 -6.34 -3.96
N ILE A 361 8.18 -5.52 -3.15
CA ILE A 361 8.82 -4.45 -2.36
C ILE A 361 9.82 -5.06 -1.37
N VAL A 362 9.43 -6.11 -0.67
CA VAL A 362 10.28 -6.79 0.31
C VAL A 362 11.49 -7.44 -0.38
N ASP A 363 11.30 -8.13 -1.52
CA ASP A 363 12.39 -8.71 -2.29
C ASP A 363 13.40 -7.64 -2.75
N MET A 364 12.94 -6.56 -3.37
CA MET A 364 13.81 -5.45 -3.79
C MET A 364 14.50 -4.77 -2.59
N GLY A 365 13.80 -4.66 -1.46
CA GLY A 365 14.36 -4.14 -0.22
C GLY A 365 15.46 -5.03 0.35
N HIS A 366 15.29 -6.34 0.28
CA HIS A 366 16.34 -7.29 0.67
C HIS A 366 17.55 -7.24 -0.26
N ASP A 367 17.35 -7.05 -1.57
CA ASP A 367 18.45 -6.86 -2.52
C ASP A 367 19.29 -5.62 -2.14
N ILE A 368 18.63 -4.49 -1.84
CA ILE A 368 19.30 -3.26 -1.35
C ILE A 368 20.07 -3.52 -0.05
N ASN A 369 19.49 -4.27 0.88
CA ASN A 369 20.15 -4.63 2.14
C ASN A 369 21.39 -5.51 1.91
N ASN A 370 21.29 -6.50 1.02
CA ASN A 370 22.40 -7.39 0.66
C ASN A 370 23.53 -6.63 -0.04
N ASP A 371 23.20 -5.71 -0.94
CA ASP A 371 24.18 -4.86 -1.61
C ASP A 371 24.94 -3.97 -0.61
N ALA A 372 24.25 -3.42 0.39
CA ALA A 372 24.87 -2.63 1.44
C ALA A 372 25.80 -3.46 2.33
N VAL A 373 25.43 -4.70 2.63
CA VAL A 373 26.29 -5.65 3.37
C VAL A 373 27.52 -6.01 2.54
N ALA A 374 27.36 -6.35 1.26
CA ALA A 374 28.45 -6.67 0.34
C ALA A 374 29.43 -5.48 0.18
N ALA A 375 28.90 -4.27 -0.01
CA ALA A 375 29.69 -3.05 -0.08
C ALA A 375 30.49 -2.77 1.22
N SER A 376 29.95 -3.13 2.37
CA SER A 376 30.62 -2.99 3.65
C SER A 376 31.71 -4.04 3.88
N GLN A 377 31.58 -5.25 3.30
CA GLN A 377 32.53 -6.36 3.42
C GLN A 377 33.65 -6.33 2.38
N ALA A 378 33.42 -5.80 1.18
CA ALA A 378 34.42 -5.69 0.11
C ALA A 378 35.64 -4.86 0.48
N THR A 379 35.65 -4.24 1.66
CA THR A 379 36.72 -3.40 2.20
C THR A 379 37.61 -4.08 3.23
N ALA A 380 37.38 -5.36 3.54
CA ALA A 380 38.33 -6.11 4.34
C ALA A 380 39.52 -6.53 3.43
N PRO A 381 40.74 -6.00 3.60
CA PRO A 381 41.89 -6.49 2.84
C PRO A 381 42.10 -7.97 3.15
N ALA A 382 42.13 -8.79 2.11
CA ALA A 382 42.60 -10.17 2.24
C ALA A 382 43.94 -10.20 3.01
N PRO A 383 44.19 -11.20 3.88
CA PRO A 383 45.44 -11.34 4.56
C PRO A 383 46.53 -11.67 3.53
N THR A 384 47.16 -10.66 2.96
CA THR A 384 48.37 -10.86 2.16
C THR A 384 49.56 -11.04 3.12
N THR A 385 50.04 -12.23 3.14
CA THR A 385 51.39 -12.61 3.64
C THR A 385 52.44 -11.98 2.75
N ASP A 386 52.86 -10.74 3.04
CA ASP A 386 54.16 -10.18 2.62
C ASP A 386 54.50 -8.94 3.48
N PRO A 387 55.71 -8.91 4.07
CA PRO A 387 56.13 -7.88 5.02
C PRO A 387 56.91 -6.73 4.37
N ALA A 388 56.29 -6.01 3.46
CA ALA A 388 56.85 -4.72 3.02
C ALA A 388 55.76 -3.93 2.30
N ASP A 389 55.01 -3.06 2.98
CA ASP A 389 54.75 -1.78 2.37
C ASP A 389 54.14 -0.69 3.27
N LYS A 390 54.52 0.49 2.94
CA LYS A 390 54.19 1.83 3.39
C LYS A 390 52.74 2.23 2.98
N GLY A 391 51.68 1.81 3.71
CA GLY A 391 50.34 2.18 3.27
C GLY A 391 49.19 2.06 4.24
N LYS A 392 49.36 1.43 5.41
CA LYS A 392 48.24 1.07 6.32
C LYS A 392 47.43 2.25 6.89
N GLY A 393 47.97 3.46 7.00
CA GLY A 393 47.22 4.65 7.46
C GLY A 393 46.25 5.18 6.42
N ALA A 394 46.65 5.23 5.16
CA ALA A 394 45.80 5.70 4.05
C ALA A 394 44.70 4.68 3.67
N ALA A 395 44.97 3.38 3.86
CA ALA A 395 43.98 2.31 3.62
C ALA A 395 42.85 2.33 4.67
N GLN A 396 43.19 2.63 5.92
CA GLN A 396 42.18 2.69 7.01
C GLN A 396 41.27 3.94 6.91
N GLU A 397 41.78 5.10 6.49
CA GLU A 397 40.97 6.28 6.19
C GLU A 397 40.10 6.08 4.94
N LYS A 398 40.61 5.38 3.92
CA LYS A 398 39.82 5.03 2.72
C LYS A 398 38.68 4.04 3.07
N SER A 399 38.93 3.04 3.94
CA SER A 399 37.90 2.09 4.36
C SER A 399 36.79 2.73 5.18
N ILE A 400 37.13 3.69 6.03
CA ILE A 400 36.14 4.44 6.84
C ILE A 400 35.24 5.32 5.96
N ASN A 401 35.80 5.97 4.95
CA ASN A 401 35.03 6.74 3.98
C ASN A 401 34.09 5.84 3.15
N GLN A 402 34.54 4.63 2.82
CA GLN A 402 33.71 3.69 2.02
C GLN A 402 32.50 3.19 2.77
N GLN A 403 32.59 2.87 4.06
CA GLN A 403 31.43 2.48 4.88
C GLN A 403 30.38 3.60 4.99
N THR A 404 30.83 4.84 5.15
CA THR A 404 29.94 6.00 5.17
C THR A 404 29.27 6.20 3.82
N VAL A 405 30.00 6.02 2.72
CA VAL A 405 29.46 6.09 1.35
C VAL A 405 28.42 4.98 1.12
N ALA A 406 28.70 3.76 1.58
CA ALA A 406 27.74 2.65 1.50
C ALA A 406 26.45 2.95 2.29
N ALA A 407 26.56 3.56 3.47
CA ALA A 407 25.40 3.96 4.27
C ALA A 407 24.55 5.03 3.58
N ILE A 408 25.20 6.03 2.97
CA ILE A 408 24.49 7.09 2.23
C ILE A 408 23.78 6.49 1.01
N ARG A 409 24.48 5.64 0.26
CA ARG A 409 23.93 4.97 -0.91
C ARG A 409 22.70 4.12 -0.55
N TRP A 410 22.78 3.34 0.52
CA TRP A 410 21.63 2.58 1.01
C TRP A 410 20.40 3.46 1.27
N VAL A 411 20.58 4.62 1.91
CA VAL A 411 19.50 5.58 2.17
C VAL A 411 18.93 6.13 0.86
N GLU A 412 19.78 6.46 -0.11
CA GLU A 412 19.38 6.96 -1.43
C GLU A 412 18.60 5.90 -2.22
N ASP A 413 19.06 4.64 -2.19
CA ASP A 413 18.40 3.51 -2.88
C ASP A 413 17.02 3.21 -2.26
N VAL A 414 16.89 3.26 -0.92
CA VAL A 414 15.59 3.10 -0.22
C VAL A 414 14.62 4.24 -0.57
N LEU A 415 15.12 5.47 -0.64
CA LEU A 415 14.30 6.61 -1.05
C LEU A 415 13.87 6.50 -2.52
N ALA A 416 14.76 6.08 -3.40
CA ALA A 416 14.43 5.85 -4.82
C ALA A 416 13.38 4.74 -4.98
N LEU A 417 13.50 3.66 -4.20
CA LEU A 417 12.50 2.59 -4.16
C LEU A 417 11.14 3.14 -3.71
N LYS A 418 11.11 3.92 -2.63
CA LYS A 418 9.87 4.55 -2.16
C LYS A 418 9.26 5.47 -3.22
N ASP A 419 10.03 6.37 -3.80
CA ASP A 419 9.56 7.31 -4.83
C ASP A 419 9.01 6.58 -6.07
N ARG A 420 9.59 5.41 -6.41
CA ARG A 420 9.10 4.53 -7.46
C ARG A 420 7.72 3.94 -7.14
N PHE A 421 7.55 3.38 -5.96
CA PHE A 421 6.27 2.79 -5.54
C PHE A 421 5.20 3.85 -5.25
N ASP A 422 5.56 5.04 -4.80
CA ASP A 422 4.63 6.17 -4.69
C ASP A 422 4.07 6.57 -6.07
N ARG A 423 4.93 6.59 -7.10
CA ARG A 423 4.51 6.86 -8.47
C ARG A 423 3.57 5.77 -9.01
N ILE A 424 3.90 4.50 -8.78
CA ILE A 424 3.06 3.36 -9.14
C ILE A 424 1.70 3.47 -8.44
N TRP A 425 1.69 3.79 -7.14
CA TRP A 425 0.46 3.97 -6.36
C TRP A 425 -0.44 5.08 -6.89
N ILE A 426 0.13 6.23 -7.25
CA ILE A 426 -0.64 7.36 -7.78
C ILE A 426 -1.18 7.05 -9.18
N VAL A 427 -0.34 6.55 -10.08
CA VAL A 427 -0.67 6.41 -11.51
C VAL A 427 -1.43 5.12 -11.80
N ALA A 428 -0.95 3.98 -11.30
CA ALA A 428 -1.53 2.68 -11.63
C ALA A 428 -2.69 2.31 -10.70
N PHE A 429 -2.64 2.68 -9.41
CA PHE A 429 -3.62 2.25 -8.40
C PHE A 429 -4.55 3.37 -7.91
N LYS A 430 -4.64 4.48 -8.64
CA LYS A 430 -5.60 5.58 -8.40
C LYS A 430 -5.62 6.09 -6.96
N SER A 431 -4.46 6.03 -6.28
CA SER A 431 -4.30 6.47 -4.88
C SER A 431 -5.13 5.67 -3.87
N ASP A 432 -5.32 4.38 -4.08
CA ASP A 432 -6.03 3.50 -3.15
C ASP A 432 -5.36 3.49 -1.77
N PRO A 433 -6.08 3.82 -0.67
CA PRO A 433 -5.52 3.87 0.68
C PRO A 433 -5.13 2.49 1.22
N LEU A 434 -5.78 1.39 0.82
CA LEU A 434 -5.42 0.04 1.25
C LEU A 434 -4.06 -0.37 0.70
N LEU A 435 -3.81 -0.10 -0.57
CA LEU A 435 -2.50 -0.31 -1.21
C LEU A 435 -1.42 0.58 -0.63
N GLN A 436 -1.72 1.84 -0.30
CA GLN A 436 -0.78 2.73 0.38
C GLN A 436 -0.33 2.16 1.72
N GLN A 437 -1.27 1.63 2.50
CA GLN A 437 -0.97 0.97 3.77
C GLN A 437 -0.11 -0.28 3.57
N ALA A 438 -0.42 -1.08 2.54
CA ALA A 438 0.35 -2.26 2.18
C ALA A 438 1.79 -1.93 1.80
N ILE A 439 2.00 -0.93 0.93
CA ILE A 439 3.33 -0.42 0.55
C ILE A 439 4.09 0.07 1.79
N THR A 440 3.44 0.85 2.65
CA THR A 440 4.03 1.35 3.90
C THR A 440 4.48 0.21 4.82
N ASN A 441 3.66 -0.83 4.96
CA ASN A 441 3.99 -1.99 5.80
C ASN A 441 5.17 -2.79 5.22
N SER A 442 5.22 -2.99 3.90
CA SER A 442 6.33 -3.68 3.24
C SER A 442 7.65 -2.92 3.34
N LEU A 443 7.61 -1.57 3.22
CA LEU A 443 8.78 -0.72 3.46
C LEU A 443 9.26 -0.85 4.91
N LYS A 444 8.35 -0.87 5.89
CA LYS A 444 8.70 -1.10 7.30
C LYS A 444 9.33 -2.47 7.53
N GLU A 445 8.83 -3.50 6.86
CA GLU A 445 9.29 -4.87 7.03
C GLU A 445 10.76 -5.03 6.66
N PHE A 446 11.19 -4.62 5.46
CA PHE A 446 12.60 -4.79 5.07
C PHE A 446 13.54 -3.80 5.74
N ILE A 447 13.09 -2.57 6.05
CA ILE A 447 13.91 -1.57 6.77
C ILE A 447 14.22 -2.06 8.19
N ASN A 448 13.28 -2.76 8.84
CA ASN A 448 13.46 -3.30 10.19
C ASN A 448 13.83 -4.79 10.19
N SER A 449 14.30 -5.31 9.06
CA SER A 449 14.66 -6.72 8.96
C SER A 449 15.78 -7.08 9.97
N PRO A 450 15.64 -8.18 10.72
CA PRO A 450 16.69 -8.65 11.65
C PRO A 450 17.99 -9.02 10.93
N THR A 451 17.95 -9.30 9.64
CA THR A 451 19.13 -9.56 8.82
C THR A 451 19.97 -8.30 8.55
N PHE A 452 19.35 -7.13 8.65
CA PHE A 452 19.97 -5.83 8.43
C PHE A 452 19.71 -4.85 9.59
N PRO A 453 20.30 -5.03 10.77
CA PRO A 453 20.01 -4.24 11.98
C PRO A 453 20.70 -2.85 12.00
N ARG A 454 21.17 -2.34 10.85
CA ARG A 454 21.94 -1.09 10.74
C ARG A 454 21.13 0.11 10.24
N SER A 455 19.84 -0.05 9.99
CA SER A 455 19.00 0.99 9.39
C SER A 455 19.00 2.29 10.18
N SER A 456 18.86 2.23 11.51
CA SER A 456 18.89 3.41 12.39
C SER A 456 20.23 4.14 12.38
N GLU A 457 21.32 3.38 12.33
CA GLU A 457 22.69 3.94 12.24
C GLU A 457 22.91 4.63 10.89
N TYR A 458 22.51 3.99 9.79
CA TYR A 458 22.70 4.50 8.44
C TYR A 458 21.91 5.78 8.18
N ILE A 459 20.67 5.86 8.65
CA ILE A 459 19.89 7.08 8.55
C ILE A 459 20.49 8.21 9.38
N SER A 460 21.00 7.91 10.59
CA SER A 460 21.67 8.92 11.42
C SER A 460 22.97 9.44 10.78
N LEU A 461 23.73 8.57 10.09
CA LEU A 461 24.93 8.94 9.34
C LEU A 461 24.61 9.79 8.11
N PHE A 462 23.52 9.45 7.38
CA PHE A 462 23.05 10.26 6.25
C PHE A 462 22.71 11.68 6.68
N ILE A 463 21.99 11.85 7.79
CA ILE A 463 21.68 13.16 8.36
C ILE A 463 22.98 13.88 8.77
N ASP A 464 23.88 13.20 9.48
CA ASP A 464 25.13 13.77 9.97
C ASP A 464 26.03 14.30 8.83
N GLU A 465 26.15 13.55 7.73
CA GLU A 465 26.98 13.99 6.60
C GLU A 465 26.33 15.15 5.84
N ASN A 466 25.00 15.15 5.69
CA ASN A 466 24.29 16.27 5.11
C ASN A 466 24.43 17.54 5.96
N MET A 467 24.32 17.43 7.29
CA MET A 467 24.49 18.57 8.21
C MET A 467 25.94 19.12 8.24
N LYS A 468 26.95 18.30 7.92
CA LYS A 468 28.37 18.71 7.88
C LYS A 468 28.80 19.32 6.55
N LYS A 469 28.33 18.77 5.43
CA LYS A 469 28.84 19.12 4.10
C LYS A 469 27.76 19.19 3.01
N GLY A 470 26.76 18.32 3.08
CA GLY A 470 25.79 18.11 2.00
C GLY A 470 24.90 19.31 1.70
N ILE A 471 24.75 20.21 2.66
CA ILE A 471 23.89 21.42 2.58
C ILE A 471 24.66 22.64 2.11
N LYS A 472 26.00 22.58 2.09
CA LYS A 472 26.83 23.72 1.71
C LYS A 472 26.61 24.14 0.26
N GLY A 473 26.12 25.36 0.07
CA GLY A 473 25.86 25.93 -1.25
C GLY A 473 24.51 25.56 -1.88
N LYS A 474 23.64 24.83 -1.15
CA LYS A 474 22.28 24.54 -1.56
C LYS A 474 21.33 25.70 -1.19
N THR A 475 20.28 25.85 -1.97
CA THR A 475 19.17 26.77 -1.67
C THR A 475 18.37 26.29 -0.46
N GLU A 476 17.63 27.18 0.18
CA GLU A 476 16.80 26.82 1.34
C GLU A 476 15.77 25.73 1.01
N MET A 477 15.16 25.78 -0.19
CA MET A 477 14.23 24.73 -0.65
C MET A 477 14.91 23.36 -0.82
N GLU A 478 16.12 23.32 -1.37
CA GLU A 478 16.87 22.07 -1.50
C GLU A 478 17.27 21.50 -0.14
N VAL A 479 17.60 22.37 0.80
CA VAL A 479 17.86 21.95 2.19
C VAL A 479 16.62 21.34 2.79
N ASP A 480 15.46 21.99 2.63
CA ASP A 480 14.19 21.50 3.16
C ASP A 480 13.80 20.15 2.59
N THR A 481 13.98 19.94 1.29
CA THR A 481 13.74 18.62 0.64
C THR A 481 14.64 17.50 1.19
N VAL A 482 15.91 17.80 1.48
CA VAL A 482 16.82 16.81 2.09
C VAL A 482 16.38 16.46 3.51
N LEU A 483 15.95 17.45 4.29
CA LEU A 483 15.43 17.24 5.63
C LEU A 483 14.15 16.40 5.61
N GLU A 484 13.22 16.70 4.69
CA GLU A 484 11.98 15.94 4.53
C GLU A 484 12.25 14.47 4.16
N LYS A 485 13.16 14.22 3.24
CA LYS A 485 13.58 12.84 2.89
C LYS A 485 14.06 12.05 4.12
N ALA A 486 14.86 12.69 4.98
CA ALA A 486 15.31 12.07 6.21
C ALA A 486 14.16 11.77 7.18
N ILE A 487 13.20 12.71 7.33
CA ILE A 487 12.04 12.55 8.20
C ILE A 487 11.10 11.43 7.70
N ILE A 488 10.91 11.31 6.39
CA ILE A 488 10.10 10.23 5.80
C ILE A 488 10.65 8.86 6.21
N LEU A 489 11.96 8.66 6.21
CA LEU A 489 12.57 7.40 6.62
C LEU A 489 12.37 7.10 8.11
N LEU A 490 12.31 8.12 8.95
CA LEU A 490 12.07 7.95 10.38
C LEU A 490 10.67 7.40 10.70
N ARG A 491 9.69 7.56 9.79
CA ARG A 491 8.36 6.94 9.91
C ARG A 491 8.39 5.42 9.84
N TYR A 492 9.35 4.89 9.10
CA TYR A 492 9.45 3.45 8.85
C TYR A 492 10.26 2.71 9.92
N ILE A 493 11.13 3.40 10.67
CA ILE A 493 11.93 2.79 11.74
C ILE A 493 11.05 2.42 12.94
N GLN A 494 11.22 1.19 13.45
CA GLN A 494 10.60 0.73 14.70
C GLN A 494 11.41 1.22 15.91
N ASP A 495 12.73 1.03 15.90
CA ASP A 495 13.64 1.36 17.02
C ASP A 495 14.04 2.84 16.99
N LYS A 496 13.07 3.71 17.30
CA LYS A 496 13.27 5.17 17.33
C LYS A 496 14.22 5.62 18.42
N ASP A 497 14.28 4.91 19.52
CA ASP A 497 15.19 5.15 20.66
C ASP A 497 16.64 4.82 20.29
N LEU A 498 16.88 3.77 19.51
CA LEU A 498 18.20 3.45 18.98
C LEU A 498 18.66 4.54 18.01
N PHE A 499 17.77 5.02 17.14
CA PHE A 499 18.06 6.17 16.29
C PHE A 499 18.36 7.44 17.11
N GLU A 500 17.59 7.74 18.19
CA GLU A 500 17.83 8.88 19.08
C GLU A 500 19.27 8.84 19.62
N ARG A 501 19.72 7.67 20.06
CA ARG A 501 21.06 7.47 20.62
C ARG A 501 22.16 7.77 19.60
N TYR A 502 22.04 7.27 18.36
CA TYR A 502 22.97 7.58 17.27
C TYR A 502 22.94 9.05 16.86
N TYR A 503 21.77 9.61 16.65
CA TYR A 503 21.61 11.01 16.27
C TYR A 503 22.17 11.96 17.33
N LYS A 504 21.88 11.71 18.59
CA LYS A 504 22.37 12.47 19.73
C LYS A 504 23.90 12.43 19.83
N LYS A 505 24.54 11.30 19.57
CA LYS A 505 26.00 11.15 19.50
C LYS A 505 26.60 12.01 18.37
N HIS A 506 25.98 12.02 17.19
CA HIS A 506 26.42 12.83 16.08
C HIS A 506 26.17 14.33 16.30
N LEU A 507 25.03 14.71 16.80
CA LEU A 507 24.68 16.09 17.12
C LEU A 507 25.64 16.67 18.16
N CYS A 508 25.93 15.93 19.21
CA CYS A 508 26.89 16.31 20.23
C CYS A 508 28.27 16.66 19.62
N ARG A 509 28.79 15.79 18.74
CA ARG A 509 30.06 16.05 18.05
C ARG A 509 29.99 17.28 17.14
N ARG A 510 28.89 17.51 16.45
CA ARG A 510 28.72 18.70 15.58
C ARG A 510 28.69 19.96 16.39
N LEU A 511 27.97 20.02 17.48
CA LEU A 511 27.84 21.19 18.34
C LEU A 511 29.16 21.53 19.03
N LEU A 512 29.78 20.55 19.69
CA LEU A 512 31.00 20.80 20.46
C LEU A 512 32.24 21.10 19.60
N MET A 513 32.30 20.56 18.39
CA MET A 513 33.44 20.78 17.48
C MET A 513 33.17 21.87 16.44
N ASN A 514 32.06 22.59 16.52
CA ASN A 514 31.62 23.60 15.55
C ASN A 514 31.68 23.09 14.09
N LYS A 515 31.19 21.86 13.86
CA LYS A 515 31.21 21.21 12.53
C LYS A 515 29.86 21.34 11.79
N SER A 516 28.87 21.91 12.42
CA SER A 516 27.59 22.19 11.78
C SER A 516 27.71 23.38 10.83
N ILE A 517 27.05 23.33 9.71
CA ILE A 517 27.04 24.41 8.71
C ILE A 517 26.23 25.60 9.25
N SER A 518 25.07 25.34 9.85
CA SER A 518 24.17 26.35 10.40
C SER A 518 23.42 25.79 11.61
N ASN A 519 23.33 26.59 12.67
CA ASN A 519 22.53 26.26 13.84
C ASN A 519 21.03 26.34 13.56
N GLU A 520 20.62 27.17 12.60
CA GLU A 520 19.22 27.32 12.17
C GLU A 520 18.71 26.04 11.52
N VAL A 521 19.49 25.44 10.61
CA VAL A 521 19.15 24.19 9.94
C VAL A 521 19.07 23.03 10.94
N GLU A 522 19.96 22.99 11.94
CA GLU A 522 19.89 21.99 13.01
C GLU A 522 18.57 22.14 13.82
N LYS A 523 18.20 23.36 14.18
CA LYS A 523 16.94 23.65 14.88
C LYS A 523 15.73 23.28 14.01
N GLN A 524 15.78 23.56 12.70
CA GLN A 524 14.72 23.21 11.76
C GLN A 524 14.54 21.67 11.69
N MET A 525 15.63 20.90 11.62
CA MET A 525 15.58 19.44 11.65
C MET A 525 14.94 18.92 12.94
N ILE A 526 15.31 19.48 14.09
CA ILE A 526 14.70 19.09 15.37
C ILE A 526 13.22 19.46 15.40
N SER A 527 12.82 20.61 14.86
CA SER A 527 11.40 21.00 14.76
C SER A 527 10.59 20.02 13.89
N LYS A 528 11.14 19.58 12.74
CA LYS A 528 10.52 18.54 11.91
C LYS A 528 10.43 17.20 12.64
N MET A 529 11.50 16.79 13.36
CA MET A 529 11.48 15.60 14.21
C MET A 529 10.42 15.68 15.33
N LYS A 530 10.24 16.87 15.91
CA LYS A 530 9.24 17.10 16.97
C LYS A 530 7.82 16.86 16.48
N ILE A 531 7.50 17.31 15.27
CA ILE A 531 6.19 17.07 14.62
C ILE A 531 5.97 15.59 14.38
N GLU A 532 6.99 14.87 13.92
CA GLU A 532 6.87 13.48 13.50
C GLU A 532 6.97 12.48 14.67
N LEU A 533 7.92 12.68 15.59
CA LEU A 533 8.26 11.75 16.68
C LEU A 533 7.72 12.19 18.05
N GLY A 534 7.26 13.42 18.12
CA GLY A 534 6.71 14.01 19.36
C GLY A 534 7.73 14.73 20.22
N ASN A 535 7.21 15.52 21.17
CA ASN A 535 8.01 16.39 22.04
C ASN A 535 8.98 15.63 22.95
N ASN A 536 8.56 14.46 23.47
CA ASN A 536 9.39 13.67 24.39
C ASN A 536 10.71 13.20 23.73
N PHE A 537 10.68 12.93 22.42
CA PHE A 537 11.87 12.55 21.65
C PHE A 537 12.87 13.70 21.54
N THR A 538 12.39 14.92 21.28
CA THR A 538 13.25 16.08 21.00
C THR A 538 13.70 16.83 22.26
N LEU A 539 13.08 16.57 23.41
CA LEU A 539 13.34 17.29 24.65
C LEU A 539 14.84 17.37 25.01
N LYS A 540 15.54 16.24 24.94
CA LYS A 540 16.98 16.18 25.23
C LYS A 540 17.82 16.90 24.16
N LEU A 541 17.42 16.86 22.90
CA LEU A 541 18.09 17.52 21.78
C LEU A 541 17.94 19.05 21.93
N GLU A 542 16.73 19.52 22.22
CA GLU A 542 16.47 20.93 22.48
C GLU A 542 17.25 21.46 23.70
N ALA A 543 17.37 20.65 24.75
CA ALA A 543 18.13 20.99 25.93
C ALA A 543 19.64 21.12 25.63
N MET A 544 20.18 20.33 24.68
CA MET A 544 21.58 20.50 24.26
C MET A 544 21.82 21.87 23.61
N PHE A 545 20.90 22.37 22.78
CA PHE A 545 21.01 23.73 22.22
C PHE A 545 20.90 24.79 23.29
N LYS A 546 20.01 24.61 24.26
CA LYS A 546 19.87 25.54 25.38
C LYS A 546 21.15 25.58 26.20
N ASP A 547 21.78 24.44 26.46
CA ASP A 547 23.07 24.39 27.16
C ASP A 547 24.15 25.12 26.38
N MET A 548 24.22 25.02 25.07
CA MET A 548 25.18 25.78 24.23
C MET A 548 24.97 27.30 24.37
N THR A 549 23.73 27.78 24.27
CA THR A 549 23.41 29.21 24.42
C THR A 549 23.77 29.71 25.82
N ILE A 550 23.39 28.97 26.85
CA ILE A 550 23.79 29.33 28.25
C ILE A 550 25.31 29.33 28.42
N SER A 551 26.03 28.41 27.77
CA SER A 551 27.48 28.35 27.81
C SER A 551 28.15 29.57 27.19
N GLU A 552 27.59 30.08 26.06
CA GLU A 552 28.09 31.33 25.44
C GLU A 552 27.87 32.52 26.38
N GLU A 553 26.69 32.63 27.01
CA GLU A 553 26.38 33.67 27.97
C GLU A 553 27.31 33.63 29.22
N LEU A 554 27.56 32.40 29.74
CA LEU A 554 28.44 32.20 30.86
C LEU A 554 29.92 32.56 30.54
N THR A 555 30.36 32.15 29.32
CA THR A 555 31.70 32.54 28.84
C THR A 555 31.87 34.04 28.72
N ALA A 556 30.86 34.72 28.11
CA ALA A 556 30.87 36.20 28.00
C ALA A 556 30.82 36.87 29.35
N GLY A 557 30.02 36.36 30.29
CA GLY A 557 29.89 36.84 31.66
C GLY A 557 31.17 36.65 32.47
N PHE A 558 31.82 35.50 32.35
CA PHE A 558 33.12 35.23 32.99
C PHE A 558 34.22 36.17 32.45
N LYS A 559 34.28 36.39 31.16
CA LYS A 559 35.24 37.33 30.55
C LYS A 559 35.08 38.74 31.14
N LYS A 560 33.87 39.27 31.25
CA LYS A 560 33.56 40.55 31.86
C LYS A 560 33.95 40.58 33.37
N HIS A 561 33.66 39.51 34.11
CA HIS A 561 34.00 39.40 35.52
C HIS A 561 35.52 39.53 35.75
N VAL A 562 36.28 38.82 34.94
CA VAL A 562 37.75 38.83 35.06
C VAL A 562 38.34 40.19 34.60
N GLU A 563 37.77 40.83 33.59
CA GLU A 563 38.13 42.19 33.20
C GLU A 563 37.87 43.19 34.32
N GLY A 564 36.75 43.01 35.07
CA GLY A 564 36.38 43.82 36.23
C GLY A 564 37.34 43.65 37.44
N LEU A 565 38.02 42.50 37.59
CA LEU A 565 39.04 42.28 38.64
C LEU A 565 40.38 42.97 38.39
N GLY A 566 40.52 43.69 37.28
CA GLY A 566 41.65 44.51 36.94
C GLY A 566 42.89 43.78 36.38
N GLU A 567 42.83 42.51 36.13
CA GLU A 567 43.90 41.73 35.45
C GLU A 567 44.08 42.15 33.99
N LYS A 568 44.93 43.10 33.65
CA LYS A 568 45.29 43.52 32.29
C LYS A 568 46.61 42.88 31.82
N ASP A 569 46.81 41.58 32.03
CA ASP A 569 47.97 40.91 31.49
C ASP A 569 47.80 40.62 30.01
N PRO A 570 48.67 41.16 29.10
CA PRO A 570 48.61 40.90 27.67
C PRO A 570 48.89 39.42 27.28
N LYS A 571 49.43 38.64 28.22
CA LYS A 571 49.70 37.17 28.04
C LYS A 571 48.59 36.28 28.60
N ARG A 572 47.45 36.87 28.89
CA ARG A 572 46.32 36.15 29.47
C ARG A 572 45.76 35.06 28.54
N ILE A 573 45.48 33.87 29.12
CA ILE A 573 44.80 32.79 28.42
C ILE A 573 43.33 33.12 28.39
N GLU A 574 42.74 33.06 27.19
CA GLU A 574 41.28 33.15 27.02
C GLU A 574 40.66 31.77 27.20
N LEU A 575 39.68 31.67 28.06
CA LEU A 575 38.97 30.43 28.34
C LEU A 575 37.53 30.54 27.81
N ALA A 576 37.17 29.66 26.86
CA ALA A 576 35.81 29.44 26.40
C ALA A 576 35.29 28.12 26.99
N ILE A 577 34.10 28.13 27.57
CA ILE A 577 33.60 27.03 28.38
C ILE A 577 32.24 26.60 27.88
N ASN A 578 32.05 25.31 27.68
CA ASN A 578 30.75 24.69 27.43
C ASN A 578 30.31 23.98 28.72
N VAL A 579 29.25 24.51 29.36
CA VAL A 579 28.63 23.89 30.54
C VAL A 579 27.51 22.99 30.08
N LEU A 580 27.64 21.69 30.30
CA LEU A 580 26.76 20.65 29.76
C LEU A 580 25.99 19.97 30.88
N THR A 581 24.69 19.76 30.69
CA THR A 581 23.86 19.03 31.65
C THR A 581 24.11 17.51 31.51
N SER A 582 24.55 16.83 32.55
CA SER A 582 24.96 15.39 32.51
C SER A 582 23.86 14.45 31.99
N MET A 583 22.60 14.73 32.30
CA MET A 583 21.45 13.90 31.89
C MET A 583 21.09 14.05 30.39
N THR A 584 21.48 15.15 29.77
CA THR A 584 21.09 15.44 28.36
C THR A 584 22.16 15.03 27.36
N TRP A 585 23.45 15.12 27.73
CA TRP A 585 24.55 14.83 26.83
C TRP A 585 24.99 13.35 26.92
N PRO A 586 25.39 12.72 25.81
CA PRO A 586 25.84 11.33 25.79
C PRO A 586 27.28 11.19 26.27
N LEU A 587 27.51 11.47 27.53
CA LEU A 587 28.89 11.56 28.13
C LEU A 587 29.63 10.23 28.07
N GLU A 588 28.93 9.09 28.13
CA GLU A 588 29.51 7.75 28.00
C GLU A 588 30.20 7.54 26.64
N THR A 589 29.59 8.02 25.57
CA THR A 589 30.10 7.87 24.19
C THR A 589 31.23 8.85 23.89
N MET A 590 31.44 9.83 24.76
CA MET A 590 32.45 10.87 24.66
C MET A 590 33.80 10.50 25.37
N GLY A 591 33.93 9.26 25.84
CA GLY A 591 35.09 8.77 26.58
C GLY A 591 34.97 8.95 28.09
N GLY A 592 33.81 9.38 28.56
CA GLY A 592 33.45 9.36 29.97
C GLY A 592 32.81 8.02 30.31
N THR A 593 33.52 7.02 30.78
CA THR A 593 32.90 5.86 31.42
C THR A 593 32.05 6.34 32.59
N VAL A 594 30.73 6.06 32.55
CA VAL A 594 29.89 6.13 33.75
C VAL A 594 30.23 4.89 34.55
N ALA A 595 31.37 4.91 35.23
CA ALA A 595 31.62 3.97 36.29
C ALA A 595 30.76 4.45 37.49
N GLU A 596 30.09 3.54 38.13
CA GLU A 596 29.29 3.80 39.36
C GLU A 596 30.15 4.41 40.47
N ASP A 597 31.46 4.36 40.37
CA ASP A 597 32.42 5.00 41.27
C ASP A 597 32.99 6.30 40.69
N GLN A 598 32.40 7.43 41.01
CA GLN A 598 32.91 8.78 40.68
C GLN A 598 34.32 9.03 41.28
N GLU A 599 34.76 8.25 42.25
CA GLU A 599 36.07 8.45 42.91
C GLU A 599 37.29 7.87 42.17
N SER A 600 37.10 6.95 41.21
CA SER A 600 38.22 6.23 40.57
C SER A 600 38.61 6.76 39.17
N ARG A 601 38.16 7.94 38.76
CA ARG A 601 38.63 8.52 37.49
C ARG A 601 39.94 9.26 37.69
N PRO A 602 40.99 8.93 36.92
CA PRO A 602 42.20 9.73 36.93
C PRO A 602 41.88 11.15 36.44
N LYS A 603 41.90 12.13 37.34
CA LYS A 603 41.75 13.55 37.00
C LYS A 603 42.99 13.98 36.27
N CYS A 604 42.89 14.52 35.04
CA CYS A 604 44.02 15.09 34.31
C CYS A 604 44.65 16.23 35.11
N ASN A 605 45.95 16.18 35.29
CA ASN A 605 46.69 17.25 35.93
C ASN A 605 46.92 18.36 34.93
N PHE A 606 46.30 19.52 35.18
CA PHE A 606 46.51 20.70 34.33
C PHE A 606 47.76 21.48 34.76
N PRO A 607 48.49 22.11 33.84
CA PRO A 607 49.53 23.06 34.17
C PRO A 607 49.05 24.18 35.08
N ALA A 608 49.91 24.70 35.97
CA ALA A 608 49.56 25.68 37.03
C ALA A 608 48.80 26.91 36.48
N VAL A 609 49.17 27.39 35.29
CA VAL A 609 48.49 28.52 34.62
C VAL A 609 47.06 28.23 34.23
N VAL A 610 46.80 27.04 33.70
CA VAL A 610 45.46 26.59 33.29
C VAL A 610 44.62 26.28 34.53
N GLU A 611 45.19 25.68 35.56
CA GLU A 611 44.53 25.37 36.83
C GLU A 611 44.04 26.64 37.57
N LYS A 612 44.82 27.72 37.53
CA LYS A 612 44.44 29.02 38.12
C LYS A 612 43.15 29.54 37.46
N ILE A 613 43.08 29.52 36.14
CA ILE A 613 41.91 30.04 35.40
C ILE A 613 40.70 29.14 35.62
N LYS A 614 40.93 27.81 35.63
CA LYS A 614 39.89 26.80 35.91
C LYS A 614 39.23 27.05 37.27
N ARG A 615 40.03 27.22 38.33
CA ARG A 615 39.55 27.56 39.68
C ARG A 615 38.78 28.88 39.72
N GLY A 616 39.26 29.89 38.98
CA GLY A 616 38.57 31.16 38.83
C GLY A 616 37.16 31.02 38.28
N PHE A 617 37.01 30.14 37.26
CA PHE A 617 35.69 29.83 36.72
C PHE A 617 34.81 29.03 37.69
N GLU A 618 35.36 28.06 38.40
CA GLU A 618 34.64 27.27 39.42
C GLU A 618 34.03 28.16 40.49
N VAL A 619 34.79 29.17 41.00
CA VAL A 619 34.33 30.15 41.97
C VAL A 619 33.19 30.97 41.38
N TYR A 620 33.40 31.57 40.18
CA TYR A 620 32.38 32.37 39.48
C TYR A 620 31.10 31.62 39.22
N TYR A 621 31.21 30.32 38.85
CA TYR A 621 30.03 29.50 38.57
C TYR A 621 29.28 29.12 39.83
N SER A 622 30.00 28.78 40.93
CA SER A 622 29.41 28.44 42.22
C SER A 622 28.70 29.62 42.88
N GLU A 623 29.19 30.85 42.71
CA GLU A 623 28.51 32.07 43.14
C GLU A 623 27.17 32.31 42.40
N LYS A 624 27.13 31.96 41.11
CA LYS A 624 25.88 32.13 40.32
C LYS A 624 24.90 30.97 40.43
N HIS A 625 25.37 29.77 40.74
CA HIS A 625 24.60 28.56 40.73
C HIS A 625 24.86 27.68 41.95
N SER A 626 24.10 27.93 43.02
CA SER A 626 24.17 27.12 44.22
C SER A 626 23.67 25.68 44.01
N GLY A 627 24.33 24.69 44.58
CA GLY A 627 23.94 23.29 44.54
C GLY A 627 24.26 22.53 43.25
N ARG A 628 25.09 23.10 42.36
CA ARG A 628 25.56 22.43 41.15
C ARG A 628 27.06 22.13 41.29
N GLN A 629 27.48 20.93 40.84
CA GLN A 629 28.86 20.51 40.82
C GLN A 629 29.38 20.44 39.37
N LEU A 630 30.59 20.97 39.13
CA LEU A 630 31.25 20.91 37.83
C LEU A 630 32.21 19.73 37.78
N THR A 631 32.17 18.98 36.67
CA THR A 631 33.14 17.94 36.34
C THR A 631 33.78 18.28 35.00
N TRP A 632 35.11 18.39 34.97
CA TRP A 632 35.85 18.78 33.77
C TRP A 632 36.09 17.60 32.84
N LEU A 633 35.74 17.74 31.54
CA LEU A 633 35.97 16.77 30.48
C LEU A 633 37.09 17.25 29.54
N ALA A 634 38.35 17.05 29.94
CA ALA A 634 39.51 17.52 29.17
C ALA A 634 39.66 16.85 27.80
N ASN A 635 39.13 15.64 27.61
CA ASN A 635 39.19 14.89 26.34
C ASN A 635 38.43 15.53 25.17
N MET A 636 37.49 16.42 25.43
CA MET A 636 36.66 17.06 24.41
C MET A 636 37.08 18.48 24.10
N GLY A 637 38.00 19.04 24.87
CA GLY A 637 38.48 20.41 24.68
C GLY A 637 39.53 20.54 23.57
N SER A 638 39.73 21.77 23.12
CA SER A 638 40.82 22.16 22.20
C SER A 638 41.52 23.42 22.72
N ALA A 639 42.76 23.60 22.31
CA ALA A 639 43.55 24.76 22.66
C ALA A 639 44.29 25.32 21.45
N ASP A 640 44.36 26.61 21.35
CA ASP A 640 45.20 27.30 20.38
C ASP A 640 46.51 27.75 21.04
N ILE A 641 47.64 27.24 20.57
CA ILE A 641 48.99 27.47 21.14
C ILE A 641 49.80 28.23 20.11
N LYS A 642 50.46 29.32 20.54
CA LYS A 642 51.49 29.99 19.76
C LYS A 642 52.83 29.30 20.05
N ALA A 643 53.28 28.48 19.13
CA ALA A 643 54.55 27.74 19.27
C ALA A 643 55.65 28.41 18.48
N VAL A 644 56.86 28.46 19.10
CA VAL A 644 58.06 29.00 18.51
C VAL A 644 59.05 27.87 18.26
N PHE A 645 59.54 27.75 17.02
CA PHE A 645 60.53 26.75 16.61
C PHE A 645 61.80 27.45 16.22
N PRO A 646 62.87 27.36 17.07
CA PRO A 646 64.10 28.18 16.91
C PRO A 646 65.01 27.71 15.80
N LYS A 647 65.09 26.39 15.51
CA LYS A 647 66.09 25.81 14.63
C LYS A 647 65.51 25.26 13.31
N VAL A 648 64.67 26.05 12.61
CA VAL A 648 64.09 25.62 11.32
C VAL A 648 65.19 25.76 10.24
N PRO A 649 65.58 24.65 9.54
CA PRO A 649 66.61 24.70 8.50
C PRO A 649 66.11 25.45 7.28
N GLN A 650 66.96 26.37 6.74
CA GLN A 650 66.76 27.05 5.47
C GLN A 650 67.55 26.44 4.32
N LYS A 651 67.22 26.79 3.11
CA LYS A 651 67.95 26.31 1.91
C LYS A 651 69.41 26.67 1.89
N ASP A 652 69.77 27.74 2.62
CA ASP A 652 71.09 28.28 2.68
C ASP A 652 71.99 27.71 3.85
N GLY A 653 71.51 26.63 4.48
CA GLY A 653 72.16 25.99 5.62
C GLY A 653 72.11 26.77 6.95
N THR A 654 71.42 27.89 6.99
CA THR A 654 71.15 28.68 8.20
C THR A 654 69.91 28.24 8.92
N PHE A 655 69.85 28.47 10.23
CA PHE A 655 68.60 28.19 11.02
C PHE A 655 67.89 29.52 11.27
N LYS A 656 66.51 29.49 11.14
CA LYS A 656 65.68 30.64 11.38
C LYS A 656 64.53 30.29 12.35
N GLU A 657 64.22 31.18 13.27
CA GLU A 657 63.03 31.10 14.14
C GLU A 657 61.77 31.20 13.30
N ARG A 658 60.89 30.29 13.55
CA ARG A 658 59.48 30.30 13.00
C ARG A 658 58.45 30.19 14.07
N ARG A 659 57.32 30.86 13.82
CA ARG A 659 56.16 30.85 14.71
C ARG A 659 54.96 30.23 13.98
N HIS A 660 54.31 29.33 14.70
CA HIS A 660 53.07 28.66 14.21
C HIS A 660 51.97 28.74 15.29
N ASP A 661 50.72 28.94 14.83
CA ASP A 661 49.56 28.82 15.67
C ASP A 661 49.07 27.36 15.56
N LEU A 662 49.19 26.60 16.62
CA LEU A 662 48.80 25.18 16.69
C LEU A 662 47.46 25.03 17.34
N ASN A 663 46.47 24.52 16.62
CA ASN A 663 45.22 24.08 17.21
C ASN A 663 45.32 22.61 17.58
N VAL A 664 45.36 22.29 18.87
CA VAL A 664 45.58 20.97 19.45
C VAL A 664 44.43 20.60 20.38
N SER A 665 44.29 19.30 20.72
CA SER A 665 43.40 18.87 21.81
C SER A 665 43.89 19.39 23.16
N THR A 666 43.02 19.50 24.16
CA THR A 666 43.43 19.86 25.53
C THR A 666 44.48 18.93 26.08
N TYR A 667 44.40 17.64 25.82
CA TYR A 667 45.43 16.69 26.20
C TYR A 667 46.75 16.95 25.44
N GLY A 668 46.68 17.25 24.13
CA GLY A 668 47.87 17.67 23.36
C GLY A 668 48.51 18.94 23.90
N MET A 669 47.71 19.90 24.36
CA MET A 669 48.23 21.11 25.06
C MET A 669 48.96 20.75 26.33
N VAL A 670 48.35 19.95 27.21
CA VAL A 670 48.95 19.51 28.45
C VAL A 670 50.30 18.80 28.23
N ILE A 671 50.33 17.90 27.24
CA ILE A 671 51.57 17.21 26.85
C ILE A 671 52.64 18.18 26.34
N LEU A 672 52.28 19.10 25.42
CA LEU A 672 53.26 20.03 24.85
C LEU A 672 53.82 21.01 25.89
N LEU A 673 53.00 21.44 26.84
CA LEU A 673 53.46 22.36 27.89
C LEU A 673 54.52 21.75 28.84
N LEU A 674 54.54 20.41 29.01
CA LEU A 674 55.59 19.73 29.79
C LEU A 674 56.97 19.93 29.16
N PHE A 675 57.09 20.06 27.86
CA PHE A 675 58.36 20.25 27.17
C PHE A 675 58.94 21.69 27.26
N ASN A 676 58.16 22.65 27.79
CA ASN A 676 58.63 24.02 27.97
C ASN A 676 59.60 24.14 29.14
N GLU A 677 59.51 23.27 30.13
CA GLU A 677 60.35 23.29 31.34
C GLU A 677 61.55 22.39 31.20
N LEU A 678 61.69 21.64 30.11
CA LEU A 678 62.80 20.73 29.85
C LEU A 678 63.94 21.34 28.99
N PRO A 679 65.21 21.09 29.32
CA PRO A 679 66.28 21.44 28.45
C PRO A 679 66.27 20.76 27.13
N ALA A 680 66.80 21.37 26.08
CA ALA A 680 66.62 20.89 24.66
C ALA A 680 67.13 19.44 24.42
N ASP A 681 68.08 18.96 25.26
CA ASP A 681 68.69 17.63 25.16
C ASP A 681 68.00 16.55 25.98
N GLN A 682 66.95 16.88 26.73
CA GLN A 682 66.25 15.91 27.54
C GLN A 682 65.02 15.35 26.83
N HIS A 683 64.63 14.13 27.18
CA HIS A 683 63.50 13.42 26.63
C HIS A 683 62.63 12.88 27.77
N LEU A 684 61.34 12.75 27.53
CA LEU A 684 60.38 12.10 28.45
C LEU A 684 59.99 10.76 27.89
N THR A 685 59.85 9.77 28.75
CA THR A 685 59.31 8.48 28.44
C THR A 685 57.76 8.55 28.48
N PHE A 686 57.11 7.59 27.86
CA PHE A 686 55.64 7.48 27.90
C PHE A 686 55.13 7.42 29.34
N GLU A 687 55.78 6.66 30.21
CA GLU A 687 55.39 6.48 31.60
C GLU A 687 55.55 7.79 32.42
N GLU A 688 56.60 8.54 32.19
CA GLU A 688 56.82 9.86 32.83
C GLU A 688 55.77 10.87 32.40
N ILE A 689 55.44 10.91 31.12
CA ILE A 689 54.36 11.77 30.61
C ILE A 689 53.00 11.35 31.24
N GLN A 690 52.74 10.06 31.34
CA GLN A 690 51.51 9.55 31.95
C GLN A 690 51.43 9.90 33.44
N ALA A 691 52.53 9.71 34.18
CA ALA A 691 52.58 10.01 35.61
C ALA A 691 52.37 11.50 35.92
N GLN A 692 52.98 12.40 35.11
CA GLN A 692 52.86 13.84 35.29
C GLN A 692 51.50 14.40 34.88
N THR A 693 50.92 13.86 33.78
CA THR A 693 49.65 14.37 33.23
C THR A 693 48.42 13.65 33.76
N ASN A 694 48.58 12.43 34.25
CA ASN A 694 47.50 11.53 34.66
C ASN A 694 46.42 11.32 33.57
N ILE A 695 46.85 11.38 32.28
CA ILE A 695 45.97 11.13 31.13
C ILE A 695 45.78 9.61 30.97
N PRO A 696 44.52 9.13 30.67
CA PRO A 696 44.32 7.71 30.38
C PRO A 696 45.19 7.20 29.24
N SER A 697 45.81 6.01 29.42
CA SER A 697 46.79 5.48 28.45
C SER A 697 46.30 5.42 27.02
N SER A 698 45.02 5.07 26.79
CA SER A 698 44.42 5.03 25.45
C SER A 698 44.39 6.41 24.78
N ASP A 699 44.08 7.46 25.53
CA ASP A 699 44.01 8.83 25.03
C ASP A 699 45.41 9.42 24.87
N LEU A 700 46.34 9.09 25.79
CA LEU A 700 47.71 9.48 25.72
C LEU A 700 48.39 8.93 24.45
N ILE A 701 48.22 7.63 24.15
CA ILE A 701 48.73 7.01 22.93
C ILE A 701 48.22 7.74 21.68
N ARG A 702 46.94 8.04 21.60
CA ARG A 702 46.33 8.73 20.43
C ARG A 702 46.89 10.14 20.25
N ASN A 703 47.03 10.88 21.33
CA ASN A 703 47.56 12.24 21.28
C ASN A 703 49.07 12.25 20.92
N LEU A 704 49.89 11.35 21.47
CA LEU A 704 51.30 11.19 21.11
C LEU A 704 51.46 10.73 19.67
N GLN A 705 50.60 9.83 19.16
CA GLN A 705 50.60 9.48 17.75
C GLN A 705 50.34 10.68 16.85
N SER A 706 49.41 11.56 17.26
CA SER A 706 49.07 12.78 16.49
C SER A 706 50.22 13.80 16.49
N LEU A 707 50.95 13.92 17.61
CA LEU A 707 52.01 14.91 17.81
C LEU A 707 53.37 14.45 17.29
N ALA A 708 53.69 13.12 17.34
CA ALA A 708 55.01 12.59 17.03
C ALA A 708 55.09 11.71 15.77
N VAL A 709 53.98 11.00 15.42
CA VAL A 709 54.03 10.02 14.33
C VAL A 709 53.40 10.57 13.04
N ALA A 710 52.36 11.40 13.11
CA ALA A 710 51.65 11.92 11.93
C ALA A 710 52.61 12.78 11.05
N PRO A 711 52.76 12.50 9.73
CA PRO A 711 53.80 13.10 8.89
C PRO A 711 53.74 14.64 8.78
N LYS A 712 52.57 15.24 8.92
CA LYS A 712 52.37 16.70 8.77
C LYS A 712 52.45 17.48 10.08
N THR A 713 52.43 16.78 11.22
CA THR A 713 52.28 17.38 12.54
C THR A 713 53.30 16.78 13.55
N ARG A 714 54.56 16.54 13.11
CA ARG A 714 55.63 16.02 13.97
C ARG A 714 56.22 17.13 14.81
N ILE A 715 55.47 17.60 15.79
CA ILE A 715 55.88 18.60 16.75
C ILE A 715 56.80 17.97 17.78
N LEU A 716 56.65 16.69 18.07
CA LEU A 716 57.52 15.88 18.91
C LEU A 716 58.25 14.84 18.05
N ILE A 717 59.48 14.48 18.45
CA ILE A 717 60.24 13.40 17.89
C ILE A 717 60.16 12.20 18.81
N LYS A 718 59.78 11.04 18.23
CA LYS A 718 59.66 9.76 18.93
C LYS A 718 60.88 8.89 18.63
N GLN A 719 61.49 8.27 19.65
CA GLN A 719 62.56 7.32 19.55
C GLN A 719 62.18 6.01 20.27
N PRO A 720 62.26 4.85 19.61
CA PRO A 720 62.45 4.61 18.18
C PRO A 720 61.26 5.06 17.32
N MET A 721 61.56 5.44 16.08
CA MET A 721 60.50 5.89 15.14
C MET A 721 59.66 4.70 14.71
N SER A 722 58.51 4.52 15.26
CA SER A 722 57.53 3.46 14.93
C SER A 722 56.11 4.04 14.96
N LYS A 723 55.17 3.33 14.34
CA LYS A 723 53.76 3.74 14.32
C LYS A 723 53.09 3.56 15.67
N ASP A 724 53.45 2.52 16.38
CA ASP A 724 52.86 2.18 17.67
C ASP A 724 53.68 2.83 18.79
N VAL A 725 52.98 3.30 19.81
CA VAL A 725 53.58 3.91 21.01
C VAL A 725 53.66 2.84 22.09
N LYS A 726 54.89 2.59 22.55
CA LYS A 726 55.19 1.64 23.64
C LYS A 726 55.56 2.39 24.95
N PRO A 727 55.42 1.77 26.11
CA PRO A 727 55.76 2.40 27.40
C PRO A 727 57.23 2.90 27.50
N THR A 728 58.10 2.25 26.82
CA THR A 728 59.56 2.58 26.81
C THR A 728 59.97 3.63 25.79
N ASP A 729 59.03 4.11 24.95
CA ASP A 729 59.38 5.09 23.91
C ASP A 729 59.70 6.45 24.51
N ARG A 730 60.61 7.15 23.90
CA ARG A 730 61.15 8.45 24.34
C ARG A 730 60.60 9.53 23.39
N PHE A 731 60.29 10.67 23.96
CA PHE A 731 59.72 11.81 23.22
C PHE A 731 60.58 13.06 23.55
N SER A 732 60.92 13.84 22.50
CA SER A 732 61.63 15.11 22.62
C SER A 732 60.95 16.17 21.74
N PHE A 733 61.18 17.45 22.06
CA PHE A 733 60.61 18.56 21.26
C PHE A 733 61.37 18.68 19.92
N ASN A 734 60.65 18.91 18.83
CA ASN A 734 61.21 19.07 17.50
C ASN A 734 61.47 20.56 17.19
N GLU A 735 62.69 21.06 17.53
CA GLU A 735 63.08 22.43 17.28
C GLU A 735 63.10 22.83 15.81
N GLY A 736 63.27 21.86 14.91
CA GLY A 736 63.34 22.03 13.47
C GLY A 736 62.06 21.89 12.75
N PHE A 737 60.95 21.84 13.45
CA PHE A 737 59.65 21.66 12.80
C PHE A 737 59.26 22.77 11.84
N PHE A 738 58.83 22.40 10.64
CA PHE A 738 58.40 23.30 9.59
C PHE A 738 57.01 22.92 9.04
N GLY A 739 56.05 23.79 9.22
CA GLY A 739 54.71 23.70 8.66
C GLY A 739 54.54 24.65 7.47
N LYS A 740 53.84 24.21 6.41
CA LYS A 740 53.54 25.01 5.22
C LYS A 740 52.70 26.27 5.56
N PHE A 741 51.80 26.17 6.53
CA PHE A 741 50.84 27.21 6.94
C PHE A 741 51.20 27.75 8.32
N VAL A 742 50.86 29.01 8.60
CA VAL A 742 51.00 29.63 9.92
C VAL A 742 50.09 28.95 10.94
N LYS A 743 48.82 28.70 10.56
CA LYS A 743 47.87 27.97 11.40
C LYS A 743 47.86 26.49 11.03
N ILE A 744 48.18 25.63 12.02
CA ILE A 744 48.27 24.19 11.85
C ILE A 744 47.27 23.53 12.81
N LYS A 745 46.33 22.78 12.26
CA LYS A 745 45.38 21.95 13.03
C LYS A 745 45.97 20.56 13.22
N VAL A 746 46.30 20.21 14.46
CA VAL A 746 46.72 18.87 14.84
C VAL A 746 45.49 18.06 15.21
N GLY A 747 44.97 17.31 14.27
CA GLY A 747 43.82 16.42 14.51
C GLY A 747 44.24 15.25 15.39
N VAL A 748 43.55 14.98 16.48
CA VAL A 748 43.71 13.74 17.23
C VAL A 748 43.38 12.59 16.30
N VAL A 749 44.19 11.51 16.27
CA VAL A 749 43.84 10.27 15.61
C VAL A 749 42.55 9.77 16.23
N SER A 750 41.44 10.24 15.70
CA SER A 750 40.11 9.83 16.14
C SER A 750 39.79 8.48 15.51
N SER A 751 39.16 7.60 16.24
CA SER A 751 38.25 6.64 15.63
C SER A 751 37.24 7.50 14.90
N GLY A 752 37.43 7.71 13.59
CA GLY A 752 36.55 8.60 12.78
C GLY A 752 35.07 8.25 12.91
N ASN A 753 34.21 8.89 12.16
CA ASN A 753 32.84 8.43 11.99
C ASN A 753 32.86 7.00 11.41
N LYS A 754 33.07 6.02 12.26
CA LYS A 754 32.96 4.62 11.92
C LYS A 754 31.55 4.21 12.11
N VAL A 755 30.98 3.51 11.12
CA VAL A 755 29.92 2.55 11.35
C VAL A 755 30.41 1.68 12.52
N GLU A 756 29.59 1.52 13.55
CA GLU A 756 29.98 0.74 14.72
C GLU A 756 30.36 -0.69 14.33
N SER A 757 31.40 -1.23 14.96
CA SER A 757 31.72 -2.65 14.79
C SER A 757 30.58 -3.49 15.37
N ASP A 758 30.43 -4.73 14.92
CA ASP A 758 29.34 -5.60 15.41
C ASP A 758 29.38 -5.80 16.93
N ARG A 759 30.55 -5.73 17.54
CA ARG A 759 30.69 -5.79 19.00
C ARG A 759 30.17 -4.51 19.67
N GLU A 760 30.61 -3.35 19.20
CA GLU A 760 30.18 -2.05 19.71
C GLU A 760 28.66 -1.87 19.54
N ARG A 761 28.12 -2.32 18.40
CA ARG A 761 26.68 -2.29 18.14
C ARG A 761 25.91 -3.13 19.16
N ARG A 762 26.31 -4.38 19.40
CA ARG A 762 25.68 -5.25 20.40
C ARG A 762 25.71 -4.63 21.79
N GLU A 763 26.80 -3.96 22.17
CA GLU A 763 26.89 -3.23 23.41
C GLU A 763 25.94 -2.03 23.45
N THR A 764 25.78 -1.33 22.32
CA THR A 764 24.83 -0.22 22.18
C THR A 764 23.38 -0.71 22.26
N GLU A 765 23.05 -1.80 21.56
CA GLU A 765 21.73 -2.45 21.61
C GLU A 765 21.40 -2.91 23.04
N LYS A 766 22.34 -3.60 23.72
CA LYS A 766 22.15 -4.05 25.10
C LYS A 766 21.86 -2.88 26.06
N LYS A 767 22.65 -1.80 25.98
CA LYS A 767 22.42 -0.59 26.80
C LYS A 767 21.07 0.06 26.49
N ASN A 768 20.59 -0.06 25.26
CA ASN A 768 19.28 0.43 24.88
C ASN A 768 18.16 -0.42 25.50
N ASP A 769 18.32 -1.74 25.48
CA ASP A 769 17.37 -2.66 26.08
C ASP A 769 17.33 -2.53 27.60
N ASP A 770 18.45 -2.37 28.26
CA ASP A 770 18.53 -2.05 29.70
C ASP A 770 17.76 -0.75 30.00
N SER A 771 17.92 0.30 29.19
CA SER A 771 17.18 1.55 29.34
C SER A 771 15.67 1.38 29.12
N ARG A 772 15.25 0.54 28.15
CA ARG A 772 13.83 0.18 27.92
C ARG A 772 13.26 -0.55 29.15
N GLN A 773 14.00 -1.49 29.71
CA GLN A 773 13.60 -2.21 30.90
C GLN A 773 13.33 -1.25 32.07
N PHE A 774 14.21 -0.33 32.36
CA PHE A 774 14.01 0.69 33.40
C PHE A 774 12.78 1.57 33.14
N CYS A 775 12.55 1.96 31.90
CA CYS A 775 11.37 2.74 31.54
C CYS A 775 10.06 1.96 31.76
N ILE A 776 10.06 0.67 31.41
CA ILE A 776 8.90 -0.23 31.61
C ILE A 776 8.65 -0.43 33.11
N GLU A 777 9.69 -0.72 33.90
CA GLU A 777 9.59 -0.85 35.34
C GLU A 777 9.03 0.42 36.00
N ALA A 778 9.54 1.59 35.63
CA ALA A 778 9.05 2.87 36.10
C ALA A 778 7.60 3.15 35.69
N ALA A 779 7.17 2.70 34.50
CA ALA A 779 5.79 2.82 34.05
C ALA A 779 4.86 1.88 34.85
N VAL A 780 5.27 0.64 35.06
CA VAL A 780 4.54 -0.35 35.88
C VAL A 780 4.35 0.19 37.31
N VAL A 781 5.42 0.68 37.97
CA VAL A 781 5.35 1.26 39.31
C VAL A 781 4.40 2.45 39.37
N ARG A 782 4.39 3.32 38.34
CA ARG A 782 3.43 4.43 38.27
C ARG A 782 1.99 3.94 38.17
N ILE A 783 1.73 2.98 37.29
CA ILE A 783 0.40 2.38 37.13
C ILE A 783 -0.06 1.73 38.44
N MET A 784 0.80 0.98 39.10
CA MET A 784 0.50 0.34 40.38
C MET A 784 0.21 1.35 41.50
N LYS A 785 0.96 2.45 41.57
CA LYS A 785 0.69 3.55 42.51
C LYS A 785 -0.65 4.23 42.23
N TYR A 786 -0.98 4.50 40.96
CA TYR A 786 -2.30 5.03 40.58
C TYR A 786 -3.43 4.06 40.95
N ALA A 787 -3.29 2.77 40.64
CA ALA A 787 -4.26 1.75 40.99
C ALA A 787 -4.46 1.65 42.53
N SER A 788 -3.40 1.74 43.31
CA SER A 788 -3.46 1.74 44.79
C SER A 788 -4.17 2.99 45.34
N CYS A 789 -4.01 4.16 44.76
CA CYS A 789 -4.73 5.38 45.16
C CYS A 789 -6.23 5.29 44.89
N PHE A 790 -6.65 4.64 43.78
CA PHE A 790 -8.07 4.45 43.47
C PHE A 790 -8.74 3.39 44.36
N SER A 791 -8.01 2.43 44.91
CA SER A 791 -8.54 1.38 45.79
C SER A 791 -9.07 1.91 47.14
N PHE A 792 -8.68 3.11 47.55
CA PHE A 792 -9.16 3.73 48.78
C PHE A 792 -10.48 4.50 48.63
N HIS A 793 -10.99 4.72 47.40
CA HIS A 793 -12.15 5.60 47.16
C HIS A 793 -13.30 5.04 46.33
N SER A 794 -13.31 3.78 45.92
CA SER A 794 -14.40 3.23 45.09
C SER A 794 -14.57 1.71 45.21
N GLN A 795 -15.83 1.25 45.14
CA GLN A 795 -16.28 -0.12 45.31
C GLN A 795 -15.58 -1.17 44.40
N PRO A 796 -15.45 -2.44 44.86
CA PRO A 796 -14.54 -3.45 44.24
C PRO A 796 -14.93 -3.95 42.82
N LEU A 797 -16.11 -3.64 42.33
CA LEU A 797 -16.58 -4.19 41.03
C LEU A 797 -16.08 -3.46 39.79
N THR A 798 -15.61 -2.23 39.89
CA THR A 798 -15.09 -1.44 38.77
C THR A 798 -13.58 -1.60 38.56
N MET A 799 -12.88 -2.19 39.52
CA MET A 799 -11.44 -2.31 39.56
C MET A 799 -10.86 -3.34 38.57
N THR A 800 -11.56 -4.45 38.38
CA THR A 800 -11.06 -5.54 37.50
C THR A 800 -11.05 -5.19 36.00
N GLN A 801 -12.01 -4.42 35.53
CA GLN A 801 -12.07 -4.03 34.12
C GLN A 801 -11.09 -2.91 33.79
N THR A 802 -10.87 -1.97 34.69
CA THR A 802 -9.94 -0.85 34.45
C THR A 802 -8.48 -1.32 34.56
N THR A 803 -8.17 -2.20 35.53
CA THR A 803 -6.83 -2.79 35.69
C THR A 803 -6.51 -3.75 34.55
N GLN A 804 -7.47 -4.52 34.06
CA GLN A 804 -7.29 -5.37 32.86
C GLN A 804 -7.11 -4.55 31.58
N ARG A 805 -7.80 -3.43 31.44
CA ARG A 805 -7.60 -2.51 30.29
C ARG A 805 -6.26 -1.80 30.34
N THR A 806 -5.78 -1.39 31.49
CA THR A 806 -4.46 -0.76 31.66
C THR A 806 -3.33 -1.77 31.54
N LEU A 807 -3.47 -3.00 32.05
CA LEU A 807 -2.51 -4.09 31.81
C LEU A 807 -2.48 -4.56 30.36
N THR A 808 -3.61 -4.66 29.68
CA THR A 808 -3.67 -4.94 28.23
C THR A 808 -3.11 -3.77 27.41
N SER A 809 -3.26 -2.53 27.85
CA SER A 809 -2.66 -1.35 27.19
C SER A 809 -1.15 -1.31 27.43
N ALA A 810 -0.66 -1.63 28.64
CA ALA A 810 0.77 -1.74 28.95
C ALA A 810 1.42 -2.96 28.25
N ALA A 811 0.71 -4.09 28.16
CA ALA A 811 1.15 -5.25 27.39
C ALA A 811 1.15 -5.00 25.87
N ARG A 812 0.20 -4.22 25.34
CA ARG A 812 0.23 -3.76 23.95
C ARG A 812 1.38 -2.77 23.67
N LEU A 813 1.69 -1.91 24.61
CA LEU A 813 2.87 -1.04 24.55
C LEU A 813 4.17 -1.87 24.65
N GLY A 814 4.22 -2.88 25.52
CA GLY A 814 5.35 -3.82 25.64
C GLY A 814 5.52 -4.71 24.40
N ASN A 815 4.44 -5.24 23.83
CA ASN A 815 4.48 -6.06 22.62
C ASN A 815 4.78 -5.27 21.33
N SER A 816 4.56 -3.95 21.33
CA SER A 816 5.03 -3.11 20.21
C SER A 816 6.55 -2.82 20.29
N TRP A 817 7.23 -3.22 21.38
CA TRP A 817 8.61 -2.85 21.68
C TRP A 817 9.56 -4.05 21.87
N SER A 818 9.06 -5.27 21.98
CA SER A 818 9.92 -6.46 22.10
C SER A 818 9.29 -7.75 21.59
N THR A 819 9.81 -8.33 20.56
CA THR A 819 9.61 -9.71 20.11
C THR A 819 10.73 -10.62 20.63
N GLY A 820 11.00 -10.65 21.95
CA GLY A 820 12.00 -11.52 22.53
C GLY A 820 11.38 -12.60 23.42
N PRO A 821 11.74 -13.89 23.29
CA PRO A 821 11.14 -15.01 24.04
C PRO A 821 11.42 -14.98 25.56
N ALA A 822 12.34 -14.15 26.02
CA ALA A 822 12.70 -14.08 27.43
C ALA A 822 11.69 -13.32 28.33
N ILE A 823 10.85 -12.44 27.76
CA ILE A 823 9.87 -11.65 28.51
C ILE A 823 8.56 -12.41 28.71
N GLN A 824 8.22 -13.32 27.79
CA GLN A 824 7.03 -14.18 27.92
C GLN A 824 7.17 -15.20 29.07
N ALA A 825 8.39 -15.72 29.32
CA ALA A 825 8.62 -16.66 30.42
C ALA A 825 8.54 -16.03 31.79
N ARG A 826 8.94 -14.75 31.95
CA ARG A 826 8.82 -14.03 33.24
C ARG A 826 7.40 -13.57 33.54
N SER A 827 6.62 -13.17 32.54
CA SER A 827 5.23 -12.76 32.74
C SER A 827 4.34 -13.93 33.19
N GLN A 828 4.66 -15.17 32.78
CA GLN A 828 3.97 -16.37 33.24
C GLN A 828 4.36 -16.73 34.70
N HIS A 829 5.62 -16.55 35.05
CA HIS A 829 6.11 -16.86 36.43
C HIS A 829 5.56 -15.87 37.45
N ASP A 830 5.47 -14.57 37.09
CA ASP A 830 4.85 -13.56 37.98
C ASP A 830 3.32 -13.72 38.11
N GLN A 831 2.64 -14.24 37.07
CA GLN A 831 1.20 -14.56 37.16
C GLN A 831 0.90 -15.75 38.09
N GLU A 832 1.79 -16.74 38.16
CA GLU A 832 1.66 -17.86 39.13
C GLU A 832 1.98 -17.44 40.56
N THR A 833 2.93 -16.53 40.77
CA THR A 833 3.27 -16.04 42.11
C THR A 833 2.15 -15.16 42.73
N TYR A 834 1.41 -14.43 41.91
CA TYR A 834 0.27 -13.63 42.36
C TYR A 834 -1.03 -14.44 42.60
N ARG A 835 -1.11 -15.70 42.11
CA ARG A 835 -2.25 -16.61 42.43
C ARG A 835 -2.14 -17.30 43.78
N ILE A 836 -0.98 -17.24 44.45
CA ILE A 836 -0.73 -17.95 45.71
C ILE A 836 -0.90 -17.03 46.94
N THR A 837 -1.13 -15.73 46.76
CA THR A 837 -1.28 -14.76 47.86
C THR A 837 -2.66 -14.10 47.96
N HIS A 838 -3.72 -14.81 47.48
CA HIS A 838 -5.12 -14.44 47.81
C HIS A 838 -5.90 -15.65 48.33
#